data_b9d3203f852e597f7e02ce7d25129267
#
_entry.id   b9d3203f852e597f7e02ce7d25129267
#
_cell.length_a   1.000
_cell.length_b   1.000
_cell.length_c   1.000
_cell.angle_alpha   90.00
_cell.angle_beta   90.00
_cell.angle_gamma   90.00
#
_symmetry.space_group_name_H-M   'P 1'
#
loop_
_entity.id
_entity.type
_entity.pdbx_description
1 polymer ?
#
loop_
_entity_poly.entity_id
_entity_poly.type
_entity_poly.pdbx_seq_one_letter_code
_entity_poly.pdbx_strand_id
1 'polypeptide(L)'
;MSEFGNFCLLLALVLAVYGLFASLLGALRKQHRIVRSAEHAALAACVTIALATGSMLYLLITSDFSVSHVASASNRDLPVFYKIAALWGAHDGSMLLWVFITSVFSGVVIYQNRFRYRDMMPYVVAVLMLNLAFFLSLNLFLSNPFNQLTQINADGSMQKFVPADGRGLNPLLQYWAMVIHPPILYLGFIGFVVPFSFATAALVTRQLGDSWIRTTRRWTLLTWLFLGTGLILGAKWAYVVLGWGGYWGWDPVENSSLMPWLIGTAFLHSVIIQERKGMLKVWNMILVMMCYVLGIFGTFITRSGIVSSVHAFADSSLGKYFILYMGLVVTAFLYLIVDRLAYLKSERPLDSVLSRESAFLFNNLMLVVACFAVLWGTMFPVLSEWLQGSKITVGPPFFNRVNVPIGMLLLLLTGVGPLFAWRKTSVESLRKAFFLPGILAVVACAALLAGGMRNFYTTVCLSLCVLVSATIIEEFYKATSIRARNTGENFFIALTNLTLKNKRRYGGYIVHFGIVLIFVGLSGNAFNREATQTMAPGDEMKIGDYSLKLTDYKEVETPNYVYGVTYLDAYKNGKFLRTMKPEKRFYKAGEQQSTTEVSLYSTPKEDLYTVFNGGSSDGRKYEIKAHINPLVFWVWFGAAVMVFGTFVTLLPDRRGAFTVPELSLSHSRALEELSQK
;
A
#
# COMPACT_ATOMS: atom_id res chain seq x y z
N MET A 1 6.70 32.22 9.77
CA MET A 1 6.28 30.81 9.95
C MET A 1 7.32 29.82 9.45
N SER A 2 8.09 30.09 8.39
CA SER A 2 9.16 29.20 7.89
C SER A 2 10.25 28.97 8.95
N GLU A 3 10.76 30.01 9.59
CA GLU A 3 11.76 29.88 10.67
C GLU A 3 11.24 29.09 11.87
N PHE A 4 9.96 29.28 12.24
CA PHE A 4 9.33 28.50 13.30
C PHE A 4 9.24 27.01 12.93
N GLY A 5 8.81 26.70 11.71
CA GLY A 5 8.75 25.31 11.22
C GLY A 5 10.13 24.64 11.21
N ASN A 6 11.16 25.37 10.74
CA ASN A 6 12.54 24.90 10.72
C ASN A 6 13.08 24.66 12.14
N PHE A 7 12.83 25.59 13.07
CA PHE A 7 13.16 25.41 14.49
C PHE A 7 12.49 24.16 15.09
N CYS A 8 11.22 23.95 14.78
CA CYS A 8 10.49 22.76 15.25
C CYS A 8 11.12 21.46 14.73
N LEU A 9 11.57 21.41 13.46
CA LEU A 9 12.28 20.24 12.91
C LEU A 9 13.64 20.01 13.59
N LEU A 10 14.39 21.07 13.83
CA LEU A 10 15.68 20.98 14.54
C LEU A 10 15.49 20.46 15.97
N LEU A 11 14.52 21.01 16.70
CA LEU A 11 14.18 20.57 18.04
C LEU A 11 13.72 19.10 18.04
N ALA A 12 12.91 18.69 17.04
CA ALA A 12 12.48 17.30 16.89
C ALA A 12 13.67 16.36 16.66
N LEU A 13 14.66 16.77 15.87
CA LEU A 13 15.89 15.97 15.66
C LEU A 13 16.67 15.79 16.97
N VAL A 14 16.87 16.88 17.73
CA VAL A 14 17.54 16.81 19.04
C VAL A 14 16.79 15.88 19.99
N LEU A 15 15.45 15.99 20.05
CA LEU A 15 14.60 15.13 20.88
C LEU A 15 14.63 13.66 20.43
N ALA A 16 14.67 13.39 19.13
CA ALA A 16 14.78 12.03 18.60
C ALA A 16 16.15 11.41 18.94
N VAL A 17 17.23 12.14 18.75
CA VAL A 17 18.59 11.69 19.10
C VAL A 17 18.71 11.48 20.62
N TYR A 18 18.23 12.41 21.42
CA TYR A 18 18.16 12.24 22.88
C TYR A 18 17.33 11.01 23.26
N GLY A 19 16.13 10.84 22.68
CA GLY A 19 15.25 9.71 22.92
C GLY A 19 15.91 8.37 22.60
N LEU A 20 16.67 8.29 21.51
CA LEU A 20 17.45 7.11 21.12
C LEU A 20 18.47 6.74 22.20
N PHE A 21 19.39 7.67 22.54
CA PHE A 21 20.47 7.37 23.48
C PHE A 21 19.99 7.21 24.92
N ALA A 22 19.04 8.04 25.36
CA ALA A 22 18.47 7.93 26.71
C ALA A 22 17.70 6.60 26.88
N SER A 23 17.00 6.15 25.85
CA SER A 23 16.29 4.86 25.88
C SER A 23 17.25 3.69 26.04
N LEU A 24 18.32 3.64 25.23
CA LEU A 24 19.37 2.62 25.32
C LEU A 24 20.11 2.67 26.66
N LEU A 25 20.53 3.85 27.11
CA LEU A 25 21.23 4.03 28.38
C LEU A 25 20.36 3.63 29.57
N GLY A 26 19.06 4.01 29.52
CA GLY A 26 18.08 3.63 30.54
C GLY A 26 17.86 2.13 30.61
N ALA A 27 17.81 1.45 29.44
CA ALA A 27 17.72 -0.01 29.37
C ALA A 27 18.96 -0.70 29.94
N LEU A 28 20.17 -0.28 29.51
CA LEU A 28 21.43 -0.86 29.96
C LEU A 28 21.67 -0.68 31.47
N ARG A 29 21.33 0.49 31.99
CA ARG A 29 21.48 0.81 33.42
C ARG A 29 20.27 0.38 34.28
N LYS A 30 19.24 -0.18 33.68
CA LYS A 30 17.96 -0.54 34.33
C LYS A 30 17.29 0.63 35.08
N GLN A 31 17.43 1.85 34.55
CA GLN A 31 16.96 3.09 35.20
C GLN A 31 15.64 3.54 34.54
N HIS A 32 14.52 3.20 35.14
CA HIS A 32 13.18 3.53 34.62
C HIS A 32 12.92 5.04 34.43
N ARG A 33 13.58 5.91 35.24
CA ARG A 33 13.42 7.38 35.08
C ARG A 33 14.00 7.86 33.75
N ILE A 34 15.15 7.31 33.32
CA ILE A 34 15.78 7.66 32.04
C ILE A 34 14.95 7.16 30.88
N VAL A 35 14.44 5.91 30.97
CA VAL A 35 13.53 5.37 29.95
C VAL A 35 12.27 6.23 29.80
N ARG A 36 11.66 6.63 30.92
CA ARG A 36 10.47 7.51 30.89
C ARG A 36 10.80 8.88 30.29
N SER A 37 11.98 9.44 30.56
CA SER A 37 12.44 10.68 29.94
C SER A 37 12.57 10.53 28.42
N ALA A 38 13.09 9.40 27.93
CA ALA A 38 13.15 9.09 26.50
C ALA A 38 11.76 8.95 25.86
N GLU A 39 10.81 8.30 26.57
CA GLU A 39 9.41 8.20 26.12
C GLU A 39 8.78 9.60 25.99
N HIS A 40 9.00 10.50 26.97
CA HIS A 40 8.50 11.87 26.92
C HIS A 40 9.16 12.69 25.79
N ALA A 41 10.45 12.51 25.56
CA ALA A 41 11.16 13.17 24.44
C ALA A 41 10.58 12.72 23.07
N ALA A 42 10.28 11.44 22.93
CA ALA A 42 9.63 10.92 21.71
C ALA A 42 8.22 11.51 21.50
N LEU A 43 7.43 11.67 22.57
CA LEU A 43 6.13 12.32 22.49
C LEU A 43 6.26 13.83 22.20
N ALA A 44 7.26 14.51 22.79
CA ALA A 44 7.55 15.90 22.49
C ALA A 44 8.00 16.09 21.03
N ALA A 45 8.82 15.18 20.48
CA ALA A 45 9.18 15.17 19.07
C ALA A 45 7.95 15.04 18.15
N CYS A 46 6.97 14.21 18.52
CA CYS A 46 5.71 14.11 17.79
C CYS A 46 4.96 15.46 17.75
N VAL A 47 4.91 16.17 18.87
CA VAL A 47 4.25 17.48 18.96
C VAL A 47 4.99 18.52 18.12
N THR A 48 6.32 18.59 18.22
CA THR A 48 7.12 19.56 17.44
C THR A 48 7.04 19.31 15.94
N ILE A 49 7.03 18.05 15.50
CA ILE A 49 6.82 17.70 14.08
C ILE A 49 5.41 18.06 13.62
N ALA A 50 4.39 17.85 14.45
CA ALA A 50 3.04 18.27 14.14
C ALA A 50 2.94 19.80 13.97
N LEU A 51 3.63 20.58 14.81
CA LEU A 51 3.72 22.04 14.68
C LEU A 51 4.46 22.45 13.40
N ALA A 52 5.56 21.77 13.05
CA ALA A 52 6.26 22.01 11.77
C ALA A 52 5.36 21.72 10.57
N THR A 53 4.65 20.59 10.59
CA THR A 53 3.70 20.22 9.51
C THR A 53 2.55 21.23 9.41
N GLY A 54 1.99 21.64 10.54
CA GLY A 54 0.97 22.71 10.61
C GLY A 54 1.47 24.06 10.08
N SER A 55 2.74 24.41 10.37
CA SER A 55 3.39 25.60 9.84
C SER A 55 3.50 25.56 8.31
N MET A 56 3.90 24.41 7.74
CA MET A 56 3.98 24.25 6.29
C MET A 56 2.61 24.31 5.62
N LEU A 57 1.59 23.68 6.22
CA LEU A 57 0.21 23.78 5.71
C LEU A 57 -0.29 25.23 5.73
N TYR A 58 0.03 25.99 6.79
CA TYR A 58 -0.30 27.42 6.84
C TYR A 58 0.36 28.19 5.71
N LEU A 59 1.67 28.00 5.45
CA LEU A 59 2.41 28.65 4.37
C LEU A 59 1.83 28.32 2.98
N LEU A 60 1.45 27.05 2.75
CA LEU A 60 0.80 26.63 1.51
C LEU A 60 -0.57 27.26 1.31
N ILE A 61 -1.41 27.28 2.34
CA ILE A 61 -2.78 27.86 2.26
C ILE A 61 -2.72 29.36 2.04
N THR A 62 -1.79 30.07 2.71
CA THR A 62 -1.61 31.52 2.58
C THR A 62 -0.80 31.91 1.35
N SER A 63 -0.27 30.93 0.59
CA SER A 63 0.55 31.14 -0.61
C SER A 63 1.77 32.03 -0.36
N ASP A 64 2.54 31.70 0.70
CA ASP A 64 3.78 32.40 1.03
C ASP A 64 4.94 31.92 0.13
N PHE A 65 5.08 32.53 -1.02
CA PHE A 65 6.08 32.15 -2.03
C PHE A 65 7.52 32.55 -1.68
N SER A 66 7.76 33.13 -0.50
CA SER A 66 9.13 33.28 0.01
C SER A 66 9.79 31.94 0.33
N VAL A 67 8.98 30.87 0.51
CA VAL A 67 9.41 29.51 0.80
C VAL A 67 9.50 28.70 -0.51
N SER A 68 10.66 28.08 -0.75
CA SER A 68 10.95 27.36 -1.99
C SER A 68 9.92 26.26 -2.29
N HIS A 69 9.52 25.46 -1.29
CA HIS A 69 8.52 24.41 -1.45
C HIS A 69 7.16 24.98 -1.88
N VAL A 70 6.71 26.07 -1.26
CA VAL A 70 5.43 26.71 -1.60
C VAL A 70 5.44 27.26 -3.01
N ALA A 71 6.53 27.95 -3.40
CA ALA A 71 6.67 28.52 -4.73
C ALA A 71 6.78 27.45 -5.83
N SER A 72 7.36 26.30 -5.54
CA SER A 72 7.53 25.21 -6.52
C SER A 72 6.30 24.32 -6.69
N ALA A 73 5.46 24.18 -5.63
CA ALA A 73 4.38 23.19 -5.59
C ALA A 73 2.97 23.81 -5.55
N SER A 74 2.83 25.14 -5.49
CA SER A 74 1.54 25.82 -5.36
C SER A 74 1.49 27.08 -6.20
N ASN A 75 0.30 27.65 -6.38
CA ASN A 75 0.06 28.97 -6.99
C ASN A 75 -1.20 29.60 -6.39
N ARG A 76 -1.48 30.87 -6.72
CA ARG A 76 -2.62 31.64 -6.15
C ARG A 76 -3.97 31.03 -6.51
N ASP A 77 -4.13 30.66 -7.78
CA ASP A 77 -5.39 30.15 -8.34
C ASP A 77 -5.66 28.69 -8.02
N LEU A 78 -4.71 28.00 -7.36
CA LEU A 78 -4.86 26.59 -6.96
C LEU A 78 -5.94 26.47 -5.87
N PRO A 79 -6.98 25.65 -6.05
CA PRO A 79 -7.97 25.36 -5.01
C PRO A 79 -7.35 24.93 -3.70
N VAL A 80 -7.88 25.38 -2.56
CA VAL A 80 -7.33 25.10 -1.22
C VAL A 80 -7.10 23.61 -0.97
N PHE A 81 -7.99 22.76 -1.46
CA PHE A 81 -7.86 21.31 -1.38
C PHE A 81 -6.55 20.80 -2.00
N TYR A 82 -6.16 21.36 -3.15
CA TYR A 82 -4.89 21.02 -3.79
C TYR A 82 -3.70 21.75 -3.15
N LYS A 83 -3.88 22.93 -2.56
CA LYS A 83 -2.83 23.57 -1.74
C LYS A 83 -2.43 22.69 -0.56
N ILE A 84 -3.39 22.02 0.10
CA ILE A 84 -3.11 21.03 1.14
C ILE A 84 -2.36 19.82 0.55
N ALA A 85 -2.80 19.34 -0.62
CA ALA A 85 -2.14 18.22 -1.29
C ALA A 85 -0.71 18.55 -1.77
N ALA A 86 -0.40 19.81 -2.02
CA ALA A 86 0.93 20.28 -2.39
C ALA A 86 1.98 19.95 -1.30
N LEU A 87 1.57 19.73 -0.04
CA LEU A 87 2.47 19.25 1.00
C LEU A 87 3.22 17.97 0.57
N TRP A 88 2.54 17.03 -0.08
CA TRP A 88 3.16 15.77 -0.55
C TRP A 88 3.37 15.73 -2.06
N GLY A 89 2.96 16.78 -2.78
CA GLY A 89 3.07 16.88 -4.23
C GLY A 89 4.49 17.16 -4.73
N ALA A 90 5.42 17.48 -3.84
CA ALA A 90 6.83 17.74 -4.17
C ALA A 90 7.76 17.04 -3.16
N HIS A 91 9.04 16.96 -3.51
CA HIS A 91 10.05 16.19 -2.82
C HIS A 91 10.14 16.52 -1.32
N ASP A 92 10.35 17.79 -0.98
CA ASP A 92 10.67 18.24 0.38
C ASP A 92 9.48 18.05 1.35
N GLY A 93 8.31 18.45 0.94
CA GLY A 93 7.10 18.29 1.75
C GLY A 93 6.65 16.85 1.90
N SER A 94 6.91 16.00 0.88
CA SER A 94 6.63 14.57 0.97
C SER A 94 7.51 13.88 2.04
N MET A 95 8.75 14.35 2.24
CA MET A 95 9.62 13.90 3.34
C MET A 95 9.11 14.38 4.69
N LEU A 96 8.59 15.60 4.77
CA LEU A 96 7.96 16.11 6.01
C LEU A 96 6.73 15.26 6.38
N LEU A 97 5.88 14.90 5.41
CA LEU A 97 4.76 13.99 5.65
C LEU A 97 5.23 12.61 6.16
N TRP A 98 6.33 12.08 5.59
CA TRP A 98 6.93 10.82 6.05
C TRP A 98 7.36 10.89 7.52
N VAL A 99 8.08 11.94 7.89
CA VAL A 99 8.52 12.21 9.26
C VAL A 99 7.32 12.37 10.19
N PHE A 100 6.29 13.11 9.76
CA PHE A 100 5.06 13.30 10.54
C PHE A 100 4.35 11.97 10.84
N ILE A 101 4.10 11.14 9.84
CA ILE A 101 3.45 9.82 10.03
C ILE A 101 4.30 8.92 10.93
N THR A 102 5.63 8.90 10.73
CA THR A 102 6.55 8.13 11.59
C THR A 102 6.46 8.56 13.04
N SER A 103 6.40 9.87 13.29
CA SER A 103 6.29 10.43 14.65
C SER A 103 4.96 10.10 15.31
N VAL A 104 3.85 10.18 14.55
CA VAL A 104 2.51 9.81 15.05
C VAL A 104 2.46 8.32 15.40
N PHE A 105 2.97 7.43 14.55
CA PHE A 105 3.02 5.99 14.85
C PHE A 105 3.87 5.72 16.08
N SER A 106 5.03 6.37 16.21
CA SER A 106 5.89 6.27 17.39
C SER A 106 5.15 6.71 18.67
N GLY A 107 4.50 7.86 18.62
CA GLY A 107 3.73 8.38 19.75
C GLY A 107 2.59 7.44 20.17
N VAL A 108 1.82 6.90 19.20
CA VAL A 108 0.73 5.96 19.47
C VAL A 108 1.27 4.65 20.06
N VAL A 109 2.37 4.10 19.54
CA VAL A 109 3.00 2.88 20.07
C VAL A 109 3.46 3.07 21.51
N ILE A 110 4.13 4.19 21.81
CA ILE A 110 4.61 4.51 23.17
C ILE A 110 3.42 4.67 24.13
N TYR A 111 2.39 5.42 23.72
CA TYR A 111 1.20 5.63 24.55
C TYR A 111 0.45 4.33 24.84
N GLN A 112 0.24 3.46 23.82
CA GLN A 112 -0.47 2.18 23.98
C GLN A 112 0.28 1.19 24.89
N ASN A 113 1.62 1.25 24.92
CA ASN A 113 2.46 0.28 25.62
C ASN A 113 3.15 0.84 26.87
N ARG A 114 2.80 2.06 27.30
CA ARG A 114 3.45 2.77 28.44
C ARG A 114 3.53 2.00 29.76
N PHE A 115 2.63 1.02 29.93
CA PHE A 115 2.57 0.15 31.13
C PHE A 115 2.82 -1.33 30.82
N ARG A 116 3.12 -1.67 29.55
CA ARG A 116 3.28 -3.06 29.10
C ARG A 116 4.68 -3.24 28.50
N TYR A 117 5.16 -4.47 28.46
CA TYR A 117 6.41 -4.86 27.79
C TYR A 117 7.61 -4.01 28.21
N ARG A 118 7.72 -3.70 29.51
CA ARG A 118 8.73 -2.76 30.06
C ARG A 118 10.16 -3.11 29.69
N ASP A 119 10.50 -4.38 29.52
CA ASP A 119 11.82 -4.84 29.14
C ASP A 119 12.12 -4.63 27.66
N MET A 120 11.08 -4.66 26.79
CA MET A 120 11.21 -4.48 25.35
C MET A 120 11.08 -3.01 24.93
N MET A 121 10.19 -2.25 25.59
CA MET A 121 9.84 -0.89 25.19
C MET A 121 11.02 0.07 25.03
N PRO A 122 12.07 0.04 25.88
CA PRO A 122 13.23 0.89 25.66
C PRO A 122 13.90 0.66 24.31
N TYR A 123 14.01 -0.60 23.87
CA TYR A 123 14.59 -0.94 22.58
C TYR A 123 13.65 -0.62 21.42
N VAL A 124 12.33 -0.79 21.60
CA VAL A 124 11.32 -0.34 20.62
C VAL A 124 11.42 1.17 20.40
N VAL A 125 11.48 1.96 21.49
CA VAL A 125 11.65 3.42 21.43
C VAL A 125 12.95 3.78 20.73
N ALA A 126 14.06 3.08 21.06
CA ALA A 126 15.36 3.34 20.44
C ALA A 126 15.30 3.14 18.91
N VAL A 127 14.69 2.04 18.41
CA VAL A 127 14.57 1.78 16.97
C VAL A 127 13.65 2.80 16.29
N LEU A 128 12.52 3.17 16.92
CA LEU A 128 11.62 4.21 16.39
C LEU A 128 12.32 5.58 16.32
N MET A 129 13.09 5.95 17.36
CA MET A 129 13.83 7.21 17.39
C MET A 129 15.01 7.22 16.42
N LEU A 130 15.69 6.10 16.22
CA LEU A 130 16.72 5.95 15.18
C LEU A 130 16.14 6.20 13.79
N ASN A 131 15.00 5.57 13.49
CA ASN A 131 14.30 5.77 12.23
C ASN A 131 13.87 7.23 12.06
N LEU A 132 13.27 7.81 13.08
CA LEU A 132 12.81 9.21 13.07
C LEU A 132 14.00 10.18 12.89
N ALA A 133 15.10 9.98 13.61
CA ALA A 133 16.31 10.81 13.50
C ALA A 133 16.92 10.73 12.10
N PHE A 134 16.97 9.55 11.48
CA PHE A 134 17.44 9.39 10.11
C PHE A 134 16.63 10.23 9.13
N PHE A 135 15.30 10.06 9.12
CA PHE A 135 14.43 10.80 8.19
C PHE A 135 14.39 12.31 8.49
N LEU A 136 14.45 12.70 9.77
CA LEU A 136 14.58 14.12 10.16
C LEU A 136 15.89 14.72 9.66
N SER A 137 17.00 13.98 9.73
CA SER A 137 18.29 14.45 9.22
C SER A 137 18.24 14.67 7.72
N LEU A 138 17.64 13.74 6.95
CA LEU A 138 17.45 13.93 5.53
C LEU A 138 16.55 15.14 5.23
N ASN A 139 15.45 15.29 5.97
CA ASN A 139 14.50 16.38 5.77
C ASN A 139 15.09 17.75 6.14
N LEU A 140 15.91 17.82 7.18
CA LEU A 140 16.48 19.08 7.65
C LEU A 140 17.70 19.54 6.82
N PHE A 141 18.59 18.62 6.46
CA PHE A 141 19.88 18.98 5.86
C PHE A 141 19.91 18.85 4.33
N LEU A 142 19.07 18.01 3.74
CA LEU A 142 19.13 17.71 2.30
C LEU A 142 17.84 18.05 1.55
N SER A 143 16.69 18.07 2.24
CA SER A 143 15.37 18.22 1.63
C SER A 143 14.48 19.07 2.55
N ASN A 144 14.95 20.28 2.89
CA ASN A 144 14.27 21.12 3.87
C ASN A 144 13.12 21.92 3.24
N PRO A 145 11.86 21.61 3.60
CA PRO A 145 10.71 22.29 3.00
C PRO A 145 10.58 23.76 3.40
N PHE A 146 11.30 24.21 4.45
CA PHE A 146 11.28 25.59 4.92
C PHE A 146 12.38 26.48 4.33
N ASN A 147 13.18 25.96 3.38
CA ASN A 147 14.19 26.76 2.69
C ASN A 147 13.55 27.96 1.99
N GLN A 148 14.17 29.13 2.17
CA GLN A 148 13.74 30.35 1.49
C GLN A 148 14.34 30.40 0.08
N LEU A 149 13.58 30.98 -0.85
CA LEU A 149 14.07 31.26 -2.19
C LEU A 149 15.11 32.36 -2.14
N THR A 150 16.22 32.12 -2.82
CA THR A 150 17.30 33.10 -3.01
C THR A 150 17.60 33.28 -4.48
N GLN A 151 17.89 34.49 -4.87
CA GLN A 151 18.39 34.84 -6.20
C GLN A 151 19.85 35.25 -6.07
N ILE A 152 20.67 34.77 -6.98
CA ILE A 152 22.07 35.20 -7.10
C ILE A 152 22.11 36.46 -7.97
N ASN A 153 22.56 37.56 -7.41
CA ASN A 153 22.73 38.82 -8.12
C ASN A 153 23.96 38.75 -9.06
N ALA A 154 24.09 39.71 -9.97
CA ALA A 154 25.22 39.77 -10.90
C ALA A 154 26.60 39.92 -10.21
N ASP A 155 26.63 40.43 -9.00
CA ASP A 155 27.82 40.55 -8.14
C ASP A 155 28.14 39.26 -7.33
N GLY A 156 27.37 38.19 -7.51
CA GLY A 156 27.51 36.92 -6.76
C GLY A 156 26.87 36.92 -5.36
N SER A 157 26.26 38.02 -4.93
CA SER A 157 25.56 38.08 -3.64
C SER A 157 24.22 37.33 -3.70
N MET A 158 23.85 36.67 -2.61
CA MET A 158 22.55 36.00 -2.46
C MET A 158 21.54 36.95 -1.83
N GLN A 159 20.43 37.21 -2.52
CA GLN A 159 19.31 37.99 -2.00
C GLN A 159 18.07 37.13 -1.90
N LYS A 160 17.23 37.37 -0.86
CA LYS A 160 15.92 36.74 -0.75
C LYS A 160 15.05 37.15 -1.91
N PHE A 161 14.42 36.19 -2.56
CA PHE A 161 13.55 36.41 -3.72
C PHE A 161 12.14 35.90 -3.42
N VAL A 162 11.13 36.68 -3.76
CA VAL A 162 9.73 36.29 -3.65
C VAL A 162 9.08 36.47 -5.02
N PRO A 163 8.76 35.39 -5.73
CA PRO A 163 8.07 35.49 -7.01
C PRO A 163 6.64 36.02 -6.82
N ALA A 164 6.13 36.67 -7.89
CA ALA A 164 4.75 37.20 -7.89
C ALA A 164 3.71 36.08 -7.74
N ASP A 165 3.98 34.88 -8.29
CA ASP A 165 3.18 33.68 -8.14
C ASP A 165 4.07 32.43 -8.12
N GLY A 166 3.51 31.28 -7.69
CA GLY A 166 4.23 30.02 -7.71
C GLY A 166 4.06 29.25 -9.02
N ARG A 167 4.90 28.20 -9.20
CA ARG A 167 4.89 27.33 -10.40
C ARG A 167 3.66 26.44 -10.53
N GLY A 168 2.88 26.28 -9.43
CA GLY A 168 1.72 25.42 -9.37
C GLY A 168 2.04 23.96 -9.04
N LEU A 169 1.01 23.23 -8.68
CA LEU A 169 1.08 21.78 -8.46
C LEU A 169 1.14 21.08 -9.81
N ASN A 170 1.98 20.03 -9.92
CA ASN A 170 2.02 19.18 -11.11
C ASN A 170 0.59 18.79 -11.54
N PRO A 171 0.21 19.05 -12.79
CA PRO A 171 -1.13 18.79 -13.33
C PRO A 171 -1.64 17.37 -13.09
N LEU A 172 -0.78 16.35 -13.23
CA LEU A 172 -1.14 14.95 -12.98
C LEU A 172 -1.58 14.69 -11.53
N LEU A 173 -1.17 15.56 -10.59
CA LEU A 173 -1.55 15.44 -9.17
C LEU A 173 -2.87 16.18 -8.86
N GLN A 174 -3.40 16.97 -9.78
CA GLN A 174 -4.62 17.74 -9.60
C GLN A 174 -5.87 16.91 -9.90
N TYR A 175 -5.96 15.75 -9.24
CA TYR A 175 -7.10 14.85 -9.27
C TYR A 175 -7.44 14.37 -7.85
N TRP A 176 -8.71 14.22 -7.53
CA TRP A 176 -9.14 13.90 -6.15
C TRP A 176 -8.50 12.63 -5.57
N ALA A 177 -8.30 11.59 -6.38
CA ALA A 177 -7.67 10.36 -5.91
C ALA A 177 -6.19 10.57 -5.53
N MET A 178 -5.48 11.51 -6.17
CA MET A 178 -4.10 11.86 -5.83
C MET A 178 -3.98 12.66 -4.53
N VAL A 179 -5.04 13.25 -4.04
CA VAL A 179 -5.04 13.86 -2.71
C VAL A 179 -5.04 12.79 -1.63
N ILE A 180 -5.71 11.66 -1.86
CA ILE A 180 -5.91 10.60 -0.87
C ILE A 180 -4.88 9.47 -1.01
N HIS A 181 -4.49 9.12 -2.24
CA HIS A 181 -3.62 7.98 -2.54
C HIS A 181 -2.25 8.05 -1.85
N PRO A 182 -1.41 9.13 -1.98
CA PRO A 182 -0.08 9.14 -1.42
C PRO A 182 -0.07 9.08 0.12
N PRO A 183 -0.91 9.81 0.87
CA PRO A 183 -0.98 9.66 2.32
C PRO A 183 -1.34 8.24 2.77
N ILE A 184 -2.31 7.58 2.11
CA ILE A 184 -2.68 6.20 2.43
C ILE A 184 -1.54 5.24 2.13
N LEU A 185 -0.86 5.40 1.00
CA LEU A 185 0.30 4.59 0.63
C LEU A 185 1.44 4.75 1.66
N TYR A 186 1.71 5.99 2.12
CA TYR A 186 2.72 6.27 3.13
C TYR A 186 2.39 5.65 4.49
N LEU A 187 1.12 5.65 4.92
CA LEU A 187 0.69 4.90 6.10
C LEU A 187 1.06 3.41 5.99
N GLY A 188 0.94 2.85 4.78
CA GLY A 188 1.34 1.48 4.48
C GLY A 188 2.86 1.27 4.51
N PHE A 189 3.64 2.08 3.82
CA PHE A 189 5.11 1.94 3.81
C PHE A 189 5.72 2.11 5.20
N ILE A 190 5.35 3.17 5.89
CA ILE A 190 5.92 3.55 7.19
C ILE A 190 5.48 2.58 8.28
N GLY A 191 4.25 2.09 8.22
CA GLY A 191 3.66 1.30 9.30
C GLY A 191 4.43 0.02 9.65
N PHE A 192 5.21 -0.54 8.71
CA PHE A 192 6.06 -1.69 8.98
C PHE A 192 7.23 -1.40 9.94
N VAL A 193 7.55 -0.13 10.22
CA VAL A 193 8.50 0.23 11.26
C VAL A 193 8.08 -0.29 12.64
N VAL A 194 6.78 -0.38 12.90
CA VAL A 194 6.26 -0.83 14.20
C VAL A 194 6.55 -2.32 14.44
N PRO A 195 6.06 -3.28 13.62
CA PRO A 195 6.41 -4.68 13.82
C PRO A 195 7.91 -4.96 13.72
N PHE A 196 8.65 -4.22 12.89
CA PHE A 196 10.11 -4.31 12.82
C PHE A 196 10.79 -3.89 14.14
N SER A 197 10.35 -2.78 14.76
CA SER A 197 10.90 -2.32 16.04
C SER A 197 10.67 -3.32 17.18
N PHE A 198 9.48 -3.93 17.24
CA PHE A 198 9.21 -4.97 18.21
C PHE A 198 10.00 -6.26 17.94
N ALA A 199 10.18 -6.66 16.69
CA ALA A 199 11.00 -7.81 16.32
C ALA A 199 12.47 -7.58 16.70
N THR A 200 13.01 -6.38 16.45
CA THR A 200 14.37 -5.99 16.88
C THR A 200 14.50 -6.04 18.40
N ALA A 201 13.54 -5.45 19.12
CA ALA A 201 13.52 -5.51 20.59
C ALA A 201 13.44 -6.93 21.13
N ALA A 202 12.66 -7.80 20.49
CA ALA A 202 12.55 -9.22 20.85
C ALA A 202 13.88 -9.96 20.66
N LEU A 203 14.60 -9.70 19.57
CA LEU A 203 15.95 -10.25 19.34
C LEU A 203 16.94 -9.76 20.39
N VAL A 204 16.97 -8.47 20.71
CA VAL A 204 17.88 -7.88 21.70
C VAL A 204 17.59 -8.43 23.09
N THR A 205 16.33 -8.50 23.50
CA THR A 205 15.92 -8.97 24.85
C THR A 205 15.79 -10.48 24.96
N ARG A 206 15.99 -11.24 23.87
CA ARG A 206 15.80 -12.70 23.80
C ARG A 206 14.38 -13.17 24.11
N GLN A 207 13.38 -12.28 23.97
CA GLN A 207 11.96 -12.62 24.14
C GLN A 207 11.33 -13.08 22.82
N LEU A 208 11.79 -14.23 22.32
CA LEU A 208 11.54 -14.74 20.97
C LEU A 208 10.26 -15.60 20.86
N GLY A 209 9.40 -15.54 21.87
CA GLY A 209 8.04 -16.13 21.84
C GLY A 209 7.10 -15.37 20.89
N ASP A 210 5.80 -15.55 21.10
CA ASP A 210 4.74 -14.96 20.26
C ASP A 210 4.22 -13.60 20.78
N SER A 211 4.73 -13.12 21.91
CA SER A 211 4.27 -11.87 22.54
C SER A 211 4.41 -10.64 21.64
N TRP A 212 5.56 -10.49 20.95
CA TRP A 212 5.81 -9.40 20.04
C TRP A 212 4.88 -9.44 18.81
N ILE A 213 4.56 -10.64 18.30
CA ILE A 213 3.62 -10.86 17.21
C ILE A 213 2.21 -10.44 17.62
N ARG A 214 1.75 -10.91 18.79
CA ARG A 214 0.41 -10.57 19.30
C ARG A 214 0.24 -9.08 19.50
N THR A 215 1.28 -8.40 19.98
CA THR A 215 1.27 -6.96 20.20
C THR A 215 1.19 -6.18 18.88
N THR A 216 1.94 -6.62 17.87
CA THR A 216 2.05 -5.91 16.58
C THR A 216 1.03 -6.36 15.54
N ARG A 217 0.24 -7.40 15.80
CA ARG A 217 -0.71 -7.98 14.83
C ARG A 217 -1.65 -6.95 14.21
N ARG A 218 -2.27 -6.09 15.03
CA ARG A 218 -3.17 -5.05 14.52
C ARG A 218 -2.42 -4.02 13.67
N TRP A 219 -1.21 -3.65 14.07
CA TRP A 219 -0.34 -2.79 13.30
C TRP A 219 -0.01 -3.39 11.93
N THR A 220 0.38 -4.66 11.90
CA THR A 220 0.67 -5.38 10.64
C THR A 220 -0.54 -5.42 9.71
N LEU A 221 -1.74 -5.72 10.25
CA LEU A 221 -2.97 -5.74 9.46
C LEU A 221 -3.36 -4.35 8.95
N LEU A 222 -3.26 -3.31 9.78
CA LEU A 222 -3.53 -1.92 9.37
C LEU A 222 -2.55 -1.46 8.30
N THR A 223 -1.27 -1.72 8.48
CA THR A 223 -0.21 -1.41 7.53
C THR A 223 -0.45 -2.09 6.19
N TRP A 224 -0.78 -3.39 6.21
CA TRP A 224 -1.13 -4.17 5.03
C TRP A 224 -2.37 -3.63 4.32
N LEU A 225 -3.40 -3.26 5.08
CA LEU A 225 -4.62 -2.64 4.58
C LEU A 225 -4.34 -1.31 3.89
N PHE A 226 -3.60 -0.40 4.54
CA PHE A 226 -3.26 0.89 3.97
C PHE A 226 -2.44 0.74 2.69
N LEU A 227 -1.43 -0.13 2.71
CA LEU A 227 -0.60 -0.36 1.54
C LEU A 227 -1.41 -0.94 0.36
N GLY A 228 -2.24 -1.96 0.59
CA GLY A 228 -3.12 -2.52 -0.43
C GLY A 228 -4.17 -1.53 -0.94
N THR A 229 -4.75 -0.72 -0.04
CA THR A 229 -5.70 0.35 -0.43
C THR A 229 -4.99 1.43 -1.24
N GLY A 230 -3.76 1.81 -0.82
CA GLY A 230 -2.92 2.75 -1.57
C GLY A 230 -2.62 2.25 -2.98
N LEU A 231 -2.21 0.99 -3.15
CA LEU A 231 -1.98 0.36 -4.46
C LEU A 231 -3.22 0.47 -5.37
N ILE A 232 -4.40 0.13 -4.87
CA ILE A 232 -5.65 0.18 -5.64
C ILE A 232 -6.06 1.62 -6.00
N LEU A 233 -5.86 2.57 -5.09
CA LEU A 233 -6.13 3.99 -5.37
C LEU A 233 -5.17 4.55 -6.43
N GLY A 234 -3.89 4.13 -6.40
CA GLY A 234 -2.92 4.48 -7.44
C GLY A 234 -3.29 3.87 -8.80
N ALA A 235 -3.70 2.60 -8.82
CA ALA A 235 -4.21 1.96 -10.03
C ALA A 235 -5.46 2.67 -10.59
N LYS A 236 -6.37 3.13 -9.72
CA LYS A 236 -7.54 3.91 -10.13
C LYS A 236 -7.16 5.27 -10.69
N TRP A 237 -6.19 5.95 -10.06
CA TRP A 237 -5.67 7.20 -10.57
C TRP A 237 -5.03 7.02 -11.96
N ALA A 238 -4.16 6.03 -12.15
CA ALA A 238 -3.55 5.71 -13.44
C ALA A 238 -4.62 5.46 -14.52
N TYR A 239 -5.68 4.73 -14.16
CA TYR A 239 -6.80 4.42 -15.06
C TYR A 239 -7.56 5.66 -15.55
N VAL A 240 -7.71 6.69 -14.72
CA VAL A 240 -8.56 7.84 -15.06
C VAL A 240 -7.79 9.08 -15.49
N VAL A 241 -6.48 9.18 -15.22
CA VAL A 241 -5.69 10.41 -15.48
C VAL A 241 -4.67 10.24 -16.61
N LEU A 242 -4.08 9.02 -16.77
CA LEU A 242 -3.02 8.85 -17.76
C LEU A 242 -3.52 8.65 -19.20
N GLY A 243 -4.79 8.37 -19.41
CA GLY A 243 -5.39 8.29 -20.74
C GLY A 243 -4.98 7.08 -21.60
N TRP A 244 -4.24 6.12 -21.04
CA TRP A 244 -3.72 4.95 -21.77
C TRP A 244 -4.65 3.73 -21.77
N GLY A 245 -5.76 3.82 -21.04
CA GLY A 245 -6.78 2.76 -20.98
C GLY A 245 -6.46 1.61 -20.02
N GLY A 246 -5.31 1.63 -19.36
CA GLY A 246 -4.89 0.63 -18.39
C GLY A 246 -4.85 1.16 -16.95
N TYR A 247 -4.69 0.26 -15.99
CA TYR A 247 -4.66 0.60 -14.56
C TYR A 247 -3.39 0.11 -13.85
N TRP A 248 -2.48 -0.59 -14.54
CA TRP A 248 -1.22 -1.10 -14.00
C TRP A 248 -0.18 -1.21 -15.11
N GLY A 249 0.90 -0.45 -15.02
CA GLY A 249 1.94 -0.34 -16.03
C GLY A 249 3.23 -1.09 -15.71
N TRP A 250 3.37 -1.74 -14.55
CA TRP A 250 4.64 -2.25 -14.04
C TRP A 250 5.71 -1.16 -13.92
N ASP A 251 5.27 0.06 -13.62
CA ASP A 251 6.17 1.18 -13.33
C ASP A 251 7.05 0.85 -12.11
N PRO A 252 8.35 1.25 -12.08
CA PRO A 252 9.23 0.97 -10.94
C PRO A 252 8.69 1.38 -9.58
N VAL A 253 7.90 2.46 -9.48
CA VAL A 253 7.29 2.90 -8.22
C VAL A 253 6.07 2.03 -7.87
N GLU A 254 5.24 1.66 -8.84
CA GLU A 254 4.18 0.66 -8.65
C GLU A 254 4.76 -0.65 -8.12
N ASN A 255 5.83 -1.16 -8.77
CA ASN A 255 6.54 -2.36 -8.39
C ASN A 255 7.10 -2.28 -6.97
N SER A 256 7.71 -1.14 -6.62
CA SER A 256 8.28 -0.92 -5.29
C SER A 256 7.22 -0.91 -4.19
N SER A 257 5.99 -0.54 -4.51
CA SER A 257 4.85 -0.56 -3.60
C SER A 257 4.25 -1.97 -3.45
N LEU A 258 4.24 -2.75 -4.53
CA LEU A 258 3.73 -4.12 -4.53
C LEU A 258 4.60 -5.06 -3.68
N MET A 259 5.93 -4.91 -3.74
CA MET A 259 6.87 -5.80 -3.05
C MET A 259 6.64 -5.91 -1.53
N PRO A 260 6.59 -4.82 -0.74
CA PRO A 260 6.32 -4.93 0.69
C PRO A 260 4.91 -5.43 1.00
N TRP A 261 3.94 -5.26 0.10
CA TRP A 261 2.60 -5.85 0.24
C TRP A 261 2.61 -7.37 0.06
N LEU A 262 3.37 -7.91 -0.89
CA LEU A 262 3.57 -9.35 -1.09
C LEU A 262 4.27 -9.98 0.13
N ILE A 263 5.37 -9.38 0.59
CA ILE A 263 6.10 -9.87 1.78
C ILE A 263 5.25 -9.72 3.05
N GLY A 264 4.51 -8.63 3.19
CA GLY A 264 3.55 -8.43 4.29
C GLY A 264 2.45 -9.49 4.29
N THR A 265 1.98 -9.91 3.12
CA THR A 265 1.04 -11.03 2.98
C THR A 265 1.67 -12.36 3.43
N ALA A 266 2.91 -12.63 3.02
CA ALA A 266 3.65 -13.81 3.50
C ALA A 266 3.85 -13.78 5.02
N PHE A 267 4.21 -12.62 5.57
CA PHE A 267 4.38 -12.44 7.01
C PHE A 267 3.08 -12.69 7.79
N LEU A 268 1.94 -12.14 7.34
CA LEU A 268 0.64 -12.35 7.96
C LEU A 268 0.24 -13.83 8.01
N HIS A 269 0.53 -14.61 6.97
CA HIS A 269 0.26 -16.04 6.95
C HIS A 269 1.24 -16.84 7.82
N SER A 270 2.53 -16.45 7.80
CA SER A 270 3.58 -17.15 8.52
C SER A 270 3.48 -17.01 10.04
N VAL A 271 3.11 -15.82 10.53
CA VAL A 271 2.95 -15.59 11.98
C VAL A 271 1.83 -16.45 12.60
N ILE A 272 0.82 -16.85 11.81
CA ILE A 272 -0.23 -17.76 12.28
C ILE A 272 0.36 -19.13 12.65
N ILE A 273 1.36 -19.60 11.90
CA ILE A 273 2.05 -20.87 12.18
C ILE A 273 2.90 -20.73 13.44
N GLN A 274 3.63 -19.63 13.59
CA GLN A 274 4.43 -19.40 14.79
C GLN A 274 3.55 -19.33 16.05
N GLU A 275 2.44 -18.60 16.02
CA GLU A 275 1.52 -18.51 17.15
C GLU A 275 0.89 -19.83 17.57
N ARG A 276 0.65 -20.72 16.61
CA ARG A 276 -0.04 -22.01 16.89
C ARG A 276 0.91 -23.17 17.14
N LYS A 277 2.11 -23.13 16.58
CA LYS A 277 3.03 -24.29 16.51
C LYS A 277 4.45 -23.99 16.99
N GLY A 278 4.81 -22.73 17.22
CA GLY A 278 6.18 -22.32 17.54
C GLY A 278 7.18 -22.54 16.40
N MET A 279 6.70 -22.66 15.16
CA MET A 279 7.51 -22.90 13.96
C MET A 279 7.82 -21.60 13.21
N LEU A 280 8.77 -21.62 12.29
CA LEU A 280 9.11 -20.53 11.35
C LEU A 280 9.60 -19.23 12.02
N LYS A 281 10.20 -19.32 13.21
CA LYS A 281 10.67 -18.12 13.95
C LYS A 281 11.69 -17.32 13.17
N VAL A 282 12.74 -17.95 12.62
CA VAL A 282 13.76 -17.29 11.77
C VAL A 282 13.12 -16.68 10.53
N TRP A 283 12.24 -17.43 9.87
CA TRP A 283 11.54 -16.98 8.66
C TRP A 283 10.73 -15.71 8.92
N ASN A 284 10.00 -15.66 10.04
CA ASN A 284 9.22 -14.48 10.42
C ASN A 284 10.08 -13.27 10.72
N MET A 285 11.27 -13.44 11.33
CA MET A 285 12.22 -12.36 11.52
C MET A 285 12.73 -11.82 10.19
N ILE A 286 13.05 -12.70 9.22
CA ILE A 286 13.47 -12.27 7.88
C ILE A 286 12.33 -11.53 7.16
N LEU A 287 11.09 -12.07 7.20
CA LEU A 287 9.96 -11.44 6.53
C LEU A 287 9.64 -10.04 7.08
N VAL A 288 9.66 -9.85 8.40
CA VAL A 288 9.39 -8.52 8.98
C VAL A 288 10.49 -7.51 8.65
N MET A 289 11.75 -7.95 8.60
CA MET A 289 12.87 -7.13 8.12
C MET A 289 12.65 -6.74 6.65
N MET A 290 12.31 -7.70 5.80
CA MET A 290 12.05 -7.44 4.38
C MET A 290 10.88 -6.46 4.20
N CYS A 291 9.77 -6.60 4.96
CA CYS A 291 8.66 -5.63 4.90
C CYS A 291 9.12 -4.21 5.15
N TYR A 292 9.93 -4.01 6.19
CA TYR A 292 10.45 -2.70 6.57
C TYR A 292 11.44 -2.15 5.53
N VAL A 293 12.44 -2.96 5.13
CA VAL A 293 13.47 -2.55 4.17
C VAL A 293 12.87 -2.25 2.80
N LEU A 294 11.92 -3.06 2.32
CA LEU A 294 11.22 -2.80 1.06
C LEU A 294 10.31 -1.56 1.13
N GLY A 295 9.76 -1.22 2.30
CA GLY A 295 9.07 0.04 2.51
C GLY A 295 10.01 1.25 2.33
N ILE A 296 11.26 1.15 2.85
CA ILE A 296 12.30 2.17 2.63
C ILE A 296 12.76 2.16 1.17
N PHE A 297 12.90 0.99 0.56
CA PHE A 297 13.26 0.85 -0.85
C PHE A 297 12.22 1.54 -1.76
N GLY A 298 10.93 1.48 -1.45
CA GLY A 298 9.90 2.21 -2.18
C GLY A 298 10.15 3.72 -2.19
N THR A 299 10.46 4.29 -1.02
CA THR A 299 10.79 5.73 -0.94
C THR A 299 12.15 6.07 -1.56
N PHE A 300 13.11 5.13 -1.55
CA PHE A 300 14.36 5.27 -2.29
C PHE A 300 14.13 5.37 -3.80
N ILE A 301 13.34 4.47 -4.39
CA ILE A 301 13.04 4.47 -5.84
C ILE A 301 12.40 5.79 -6.27
N THR A 302 11.46 6.32 -5.49
CA THR A 302 10.77 7.59 -5.82
C THR A 302 11.67 8.80 -5.75
N ARG A 303 12.80 8.75 -5.02
CA ARG A 303 13.63 9.93 -4.68
C ARG A 303 15.08 9.87 -5.16
N SER A 304 15.52 8.75 -5.69
CA SER A 304 16.93 8.57 -6.08
C SER A 304 17.22 8.97 -7.53
N GLY A 305 16.17 9.07 -8.38
CA GLY A 305 16.36 9.29 -9.82
C GLY A 305 17.00 8.11 -10.58
N ILE A 306 17.33 7.00 -9.90
CA ILE A 306 18.04 5.85 -10.49
C ILE A 306 17.24 5.16 -11.59
N VAL A 307 15.91 5.17 -11.48
CA VAL A 307 14.99 4.58 -12.45
C VAL A 307 14.01 5.63 -12.96
N SER A 308 13.70 5.57 -14.26
CA SER A 308 12.69 6.44 -14.88
C SER A 308 11.29 5.97 -14.47
N SER A 309 10.47 6.91 -13.97
CA SER A 309 9.08 6.66 -13.56
C SER A 309 8.27 7.95 -13.63
N VAL A 310 7.00 7.86 -13.99
CA VAL A 310 6.04 8.98 -13.92
C VAL A 310 5.74 9.42 -12.49
N HIS A 311 6.10 8.61 -11.50
CA HIS A 311 5.91 8.85 -10.07
C HIS A 311 7.21 9.33 -9.39
N ALA A 312 8.36 9.33 -10.09
CA ALA A 312 9.63 9.77 -9.51
C ALA A 312 9.68 11.28 -9.40
N PHE A 313 10.24 11.76 -8.30
CA PHE A 313 10.66 13.15 -8.20
C PHE A 313 11.95 13.38 -9.02
N ALA A 314 12.35 14.64 -9.19
CA ALA A 314 13.63 14.96 -9.81
C ALA A 314 14.81 14.25 -9.12
N ASP A 315 15.87 14.00 -9.86
CA ASP A 315 17.09 13.36 -9.36
C ASP A 315 17.64 14.09 -8.12
N SER A 316 18.01 13.32 -7.10
CA SER A 316 18.48 13.87 -5.85
C SER A 316 19.65 13.07 -5.25
N SER A 317 20.49 13.77 -4.49
CA SER A 317 21.63 13.16 -3.77
C SER A 317 21.21 12.23 -2.61
N LEU A 318 19.90 12.08 -2.34
CA LEU A 318 19.39 11.27 -1.22
C LEU A 318 19.63 9.76 -1.39
N GLY A 319 19.75 9.29 -2.62
CA GLY A 319 19.86 7.86 -2.94
C GLY A 319 20.96 7.14 -2.14
N LYS A 320 22.16 7.73 -2.05
CA LYS A 320 23.31 7.15 -1.30
C LYS A 320 23.04 6.97 0.19
N TYR A 321 22.31 7.89 0.82
CA TYR A 321 21.97 7.81 2.24
C TYR A 321 20.95 6.71 2.53
N PHE A 322 19.97 6.53 1.62
CA PHE A 322 19.03 5.42 1.71
C PHE A 322 19.72 4.06 1.59
N ILE A 323 20.64 3.90 0.63
CA ILE A 323 21.41 2.66 0.46
C ILE A 323 22.24 2.36 1.70
N LEU A 324 22.95 3.36 2.23
CA LEU A 324 23.74 3.22 3.46
C LEU A 324 22.87 2.80 4.65
N TYR A 325 21.73 3.47 4.83
CA TYR A 325 20.80 3.16 5.93
C TYR A 325 20.20 1.76 5.81
N MET A 326 19.72 1.38 4.63
CA MET A 326 19.19 0.03 4.38
C MET A 326 20.27 -1.03 4.63
N GLY A 327 21.49 -0.81 4.15
CA GLY A 327 22.62 -1.72 4.36
C GLY A 327 22.96 -1.89 5.85
N LEU A 328 22.98 -0.80 6.61
CA LEU A 328 23.21 -0.83 8.04
C LEU A 328 22.10 -1.58 8.78
N VAL A 329 20.85 -1.31 8.46
CA VAL A 329 19.67 -1.98 9.05
C VAL A 329 19.70 -3.48 8.77
N VAL A 330 19.91 -3.88 7.51
CA VAL A 330 19.98 -5.29 7.12
C VAL A 330 21.11 -6.00 7.85
N THR A 331 22.31 -5.42 7.82
CA THR A 331 23.50 -6.01 8.47
C THR A 331 23.29 -6.18 9.98
N ALA A 332 22.82 -5.12 10.66
CA ALA A 332 22.59 -5.17 12.11
C ALA A 332 21.49 -6.19 12.48
N PHE A 333 20.42 -6.26 11.70
CA PHE A 333 19.32 -7.19 11.98
C PHE A 333 19.71 -8.65 11.69
N LEU A 334 20.42 -8.90 10.60
CA LEU A 334 20.96 -10.24 10.29
C LEU A 334 21.98 -10.69 11.35
N TYR A 335 22.86 -9.78 11.81
CA TYR A 335 23.76 -10.08 12.93
C TYR A 335 22.98 -10.53 14.17
N LEU A 336 21.91 -9.81 14.55
CA LEU A 336 21.05 -10.20 15.66
C LEU A 336 20.37 -11.55 15.45
N ILE A 337 19.91 -11.86 14.24
CA ILE A 337 19.35 -13.19 13.93
C ILE A 337 20.40 -14.28 14.13
N VAL A 338 21.59 -14.11 13.55
CA VAL A 338 22.68 -15.10 13.65
C VAL A 338 23.09 -15.35 15.09
N ASP A 339 23.29 -14.27 15.86
CA ASP A 339 23.63 -14.35 17.29
C ASP A 339 22.52 -15.04 18.13
N ARG A 340 21.28 -15.03 17.67
CA ARG A 340 20.11 -15.62 18.37
C ARG A 340 19.60 -16.92 17.73
N LEU A 341 20.28 -17.50 16.75
CA LEU A 341 19.84 -18.72 16.06
C LEU A 341 19.49 -19.87 16.98
N ALA A 342 20.27 -20.04 18.07
CA ALA A 342 20.03 -21.09 19.05
C ALA A 342 18.63 -20.96 19.72
N TYR A 343 18.16 -19.73 19.95
CA TYR A 343 16.87 -19.43 20.56
C TYR A 343 15.70 -19.41 19.57
N LEU A 344 16.02 -19.27 18.26
CA LEU A 344 15.05 -19.23 17.17
C LEU A 344 14.71 -20.61 16.62
N LYS A 345 15.25 -21.69 17.19
CA LYS A 345 14.95 -23.06 16.75
C LYS A 345 13.44 -23.31 16.80
N SER A 346 12.97 -24.04 15.77
CA SER A 346 11.58 -24.51 15.71
C SER A 346 11.30 -25.51 16.84
N GLU A 347 10.17 -25.34 17.51
CA GLU A 347 9.75 -26.25 18.60
C GLU A 347 9.24 -27.58 18.05
N ARG A 348 8.83 -27.60 16.79
CA ARG A 348 8.26 -28.79 16.13
C ARG A 348 8.72 -28.89 14.68
N PRO A 349 8.99 -30.11 14.16
CA PRO A 349 9.22 -30.32 12.75
C PRO A 349 7.90 -30.26 11.95
N LEU A 350 8.01 -30.23 10.63
CA LEU A 350 6.88 -30.34 9.72
C LEU A 350 6.43 -31.80 9.65
N ASP A 351 5.19 -32.09 10.09
CA ASP A 351 4.68 -33.45 10.21
C ASP A 351 4.33 -34.09 8.85
N SER A 352 3.82 -33.32 7.89
CA SER A 352 3.38 -33.82 6.57
C SER A 352 3.35 -32.72 5.52
N VAL A 353 3.65 -33.10 4.27
CA VAL A 353 3.49 -32.23 3.10
C VAL A 353 2.02 -31.92 2.83
N LEU A 354 1.11 -32.87 3.10
CA LEU A 354 -0.35 -32.67 3.01
C LEU A 354 -0.90 -32.14 4.33
N SER A 355 -0.51 -30.91 4.65
CA SER A 355 -0.91 -30.21 5.87
C SER A 355 -1.15 -28.73 5.59
N ARG A 356 -1.90 -28.07 6.49
CA ARG A 356 -2.12 -26.61 6.40
C ARG A 356 -0.82 -25.84 6.57
N GLU A 357 0.10 -26.34 7.39
CA GLU A 357 1.42 -25.77 7.62
C GLU A 357 2.25 -25.73 6.32
N SER A 358 2.26 -26.84 5.58
CA SER A 358 2.91 -26.90 4.26
C SER A 358 2.27 -25.97 3.24
N ALA A 359 0.93 -25.91 3.19
CA ALA A 359 0.22 -25.02 2.29
C ALA A 359 0.58 -23.54 2.55
N PHE A 360 0.67 -23.12 3.81
CA PHE A 360 1.12 -21.78 4.16
C PHE A 360 2.60 -21.55 3.81
N LEU A 361 3.48 -22.52 4.05
CA LEU A 361 4.88 -22.40 3.70
C LEU A 361 5.06 -22.24 2.19
N PHE A 362 4.36 -23.06 1.40
CA PHE A 362 4.42 -22.98 -0.06
C PHE A 362 3.84 -21.66 -0.59
N ASN A 363 2.70 -21.20 -0.02
CA ASN A 363 2.15 -19.88 -0.33
C ASN A 363 3.15 -18.75 -0.03
N ASN A 364 3.82 -18.81 1.12
CA ASN A 364 4.84 -17.82 1.47
C ASN A 364 6.03 -17.85 0.51
N LEU A 365 6.47 -19.03 0.11
CA LEU A 365 7.55 -19.18 -0.88
C LEU A 365 7.16 -18.53 -2.22
N MET A 366 5.94 -18.78 -2.70
CA MET A 366 5.45 -18.18 -3.95
C MET A 366 5.35 -16.66 -3.87
N LEU A 367 4.92 -16.11 -2.76
CA LEU A 367 4.87 -14.66 -2.53
C LEU A 367 6.28 -14.04 -2.53
N VAL A 368 7.26 -14.72 -1.91
CA VAL A 368 8.66 -14.26 -1.91
C VAL A 368 9.28 -14.36 -3.31
N VAL A 369 8.99 -15.43 -4.05
CA VAL A 369 9.44 -15.60 -5.45
C VAL A 369 8.85 -14.52 -6.35
N ALA A 370 7.55 -14.20 -6.20
CA ALA A 370 6.92 -13.09 -6.92
C ALA A 370 7.60 -11.75 -6.60
N CYS A 371 7.83 -11.47 -5.30
CA CYS A 371 8.55 -10.28 -4.87
C CYS A 371 9.95 -10.19 -5.47
N PHE A 372 10.71 -11.30 -5.45
CA PHE A 372 12.05 -11.36 -6.04
C PHE A 372 12.02 -11.11 -7.55
N ALA A 373 11.08 -11.71 -8.28
CA ALA A 373 10.93 -11.51 -9.73
C ALA A 373 10.63 -10.03 -10.06
N VAL A 374 9.76 -9.40 -9.25
CA VAL A 374 9.43 -7.97 -9.40
C VAL A 374 10.66 -7.10 -9.09
N LEU A 375 11.38 -7.39 -8.01
CA LEU A 375 12.62 -6.68 -7.64
C LEU A 375 13.68 -6.80 -8.73
N TRP A 376 13.89 -8.01 -9.24
CA TRP A 376 14.86 -8.29 -10.29
C TRP A 376 14.56 -7.50 -11.56
N GLY A 377 13.32 -7.56 -12.06
CA GLY A 377 12.92 -6.81 -13.26
C GLY A 377 13.00 -5.30 -13.06
N THR A 378 12.67 -4.81 -11.88
CA THR A 378 12.72 -3.36 -11.56
C THR A 378 14.16 -2.83 -11.48
N MET A 379 15.09 -3.63 -10.95
CA MET A 379 16.49 -3.24 -10.80
C MET A 379 17.35 -3.63 -12.00
N PHE A 380 16.82 -4.42 -12.93
CA PHE A 380 17.58 -4.91 -14.09
C PHE A 380 18.19 -3.79 -14.95
N PRO A 381 17.51 -2.69 -15.24
CA PRO A 381 18.10 -1.56 -15.97
C PRO A 381 19.37 -1.01 -15.30
N VAL A 382 19.38 -0.90 -13.97
CA VAL A 382 20.54 -0.44 -13.20
C VAL A 382 21.68 -1.45 -13.22
N LEU A 383 21.33 -2.73 -13.05
CA LEU A 383 22.31 -3.83 -13.09
C LEU A 383 22.96 -3.98 -14.47
N SER A 384 22.18 -3.88 -15.55
CA SER A 384 22.69 -3.96 -16.92
C SER A 384 23.61 -2.79 -17.25
N GLU A 385 23.26 -1.59 -16.82
CA GLU A 385 24.08 -0.39 -16.99
C GLU A 385 25.42 -0.54 -16.24
N TRP A 386 25.38 -1.02 -15.01
CA TRP A 386 26.59 -1.26 -14.22
C TRP A 386 27.50 -2.36 -14.79
N LEU A 387 26.91 -3.47 -15.31
CA LEU A 387 27.67 -4.62 -15.80
C LEU A 387 28.13 -4.48 -17.26
N GLN A 388 27.32 -3.84 -18.10
CA GLN A 388 27.50 -3.83 -19.57
C GLN A 388 27.63 -2.41 -20.14
N GLY A 389 27.53 -1.35 -19.31
CA GLY A 389 27.56 0.05 -19.76
C GLY A 389 26.33 0.47 -20.57
N SER A 390 25.31 -0.38 -20.69
CA SER A 390 24.09 -0.09 -21.42
C SER A 390 22.84 -0.37 -20.57
N LYS A 391 21.87 0.55 -20.60
CA LYS A 391 20.64 0.44 -19.83
C LYS A 391 19.60 -0.34 -20.60
N ILE A 392 19.34 -1.59 -20.18
CA ILE A 392 18.34 -2.46 -20.77
C ILE A 392 17.05 -2.36 -19.96
N THR A 393 16.01 -1.78 -20.55
CA THR A 393 14.70 -1.65 -19.90
C THR A 393 13.91 -2.94 -19.96
N VAL A 394 13.22 -3.26 -18.86
CA VAL A 394 12.35 -4.43 -18.72
C VAL A 394 10.91 -3.94 -18.61
N GLY A 395 10.06 -4.36 -19.54
CA GLY A 395 8.68 -3.91 -19.64
C GLY A 395 7.63 -4.94 -19.18
N PRO A 396 6.33 -4.59 -19.33
CA PRO A 396 5.21 -5.44 -18.94
C PRO A 396 5.25 -6.88 -19.43
N PRO A 397 5.75 -7.22 -20.62
CA PRO A 397 5.85 -8.61 -21.08
C PRO A 397 6.65 -9.53 -20.15
N PHE A 398 7.76 -9.05 -19.61
CA PHE A 398 8.57 -9.83 -18.65
C PHE A 398 7.77 -10.07 -17.36
N PHE A 399 7.25 -8.99 -16.75
CA PHE A 399 6.54 -9.08 -15.49
C PHE A 399 5.31 -9.99 -15.60
N ASN A 400 4.53 -9.84 -16.67
CA ASN A 400 3.37 -10.68 -16.92
C ASN A 400 3.74 -12.15 -17.11
N ARG A 401 4.80 -12.44 -17.88
CA ARG A 401 5.25 -13.82 -18.16
C ARG A 401 5.62 -14.56 -16.89
N VAL A 402 6.20 -13.87 -15.92
CA VAL A 402 6.64 -14.47 -14.65
C VAL A 402 5.53 -14.46 -13.61
N ASN A 403 4.86 -13.31 -13.41
CA ASN A 403 3.92 -13.16 -12.30
C ASN A 403 2.52 -13.74 -12.56
N VAL A 404 2.05 -13.86 -13.80
CA VAL A 404 0.74 -14.45 -14.09
C VAL A 404 0.67 -15.93 -13.67
N PRO A 405 1.64 -16.82 -14.03
CA PRO A 405 1.64 -18.20 -13.52
C PRO A 405 1.72 -18.28 -11.99
N ILE A 406 2.58 -17.46 -11.36
CA ILE A 406 2.71 -17.41 -9.90
C ILE A 406 1.39 -16.97 -9.27
N GLY A 407 0.75 -15.94 -9.82
CA GLY A 407 -0.55 -15.46 -9.34
C GLY A 407 -1.65 -16.53 -9.43
N MET A 408 -1.71 -17.29 -10.51
CA MET A 408 -2.66 -18.41 -10.63
C MET A 408 -2.40 -19.51 -9.61
N LEU A 409 -1.11 -19.81 -9.33
CA LEU A 409 -0.75 -20.78 -8.30
C LEU A 409 -1.14 -20.26 -6.90
N LEU A 410 -0.92 -18.98 -6.60
CA LEU A 410 -1.38 -18.35 -5.37
C LEU A 410 -2.92 -18.38 -5.25
N LEU A 411 -3.64 -18.15 -6.34
CA LEU A 411 -5.09 -18.26 -6.39
C LEU A 411 -5.55 -19.70 -6.07
N LEU A 412 -4.92 -20.71 -6.68
CA LEU A 412 -5.17 -22.12 -6.37
C LEU A 412 -4.94 -22.40 -4.87
N LEU A 413 -3.80 -21.96 -4.32
CA LEU A 413 -3.47 -22.15 -2.90
C LEU A 413 -4.46 -21.45 -1.96
N THR A 414 -5.05 -20.34 -2.39
CA THR A 414 -6.10 -19.63 -1.64
C THR A 414 -7.35 -20.48 -1.46
N GLY A 415 -7.71 -21.30 -2.45
CA GLY A 415 -8.83 -22.24 -2.37
C GLY A 415 -8.49 -23.55 -1.66
N VAL A 416 -7.28 -24.05 -1.88
CA VAL A 416 -6.83 -25.35 -1.38
C VAL A 416 -6.38 -25.28 0.09
N GLY A 417 -5.62 -24.25 0.44
CA GLY A 417 -4.98 -24.12 1.75
C GLY A 417 -5.93 -24.22 2.94
N PRO A 418 -7.07 -23.52 2.96
CA PRO A 418 -8.04 -23.59 4.06
C PRO A 418 -8.68 -24.97 4.28
N LEU A 419 -8.72 -25.81 3.26
CA LEU A 419 -9.32 -27.15 3.30
C LEU A 419 -8.40 -28.19 3.95
N PHE A 420 -7.09 -27.92 4.02
CA PHE A 420 -6.16 -28.77 4.72
C PHE A 420 -6.40 -28.74 6.25
N ALA A 421 -6.30 -29.91 6.88
CA ALA A 421 -6.25 -30.01 8.33
C ALA A 421 -4.85 -29.63 8.85
N TRP A 422 -4.80 -29.25 10.13
CA TRP A 422 -3.54 -29.11 10.84
C TRP A 422 -2.87 -30.49 11.03
N ARG A 423 -1.55 -30.57 10.83
CA ARG A 423 -0.66 -31.73 10.85
C ARG A 423 -0.78 -32.64 9.63
N LYS A 424 -1.88 -33.32 9.40
CA LYS A 424 -2.06 -34.29 8.31
C LYS A 424 -3.51 -34.29 7.83
N THR A 425 -3.69 -34.26 6.54
CA THR A 425 -5.01 -34.37 5.90
C THR A 425 -5.10 -35.72 5.19
N SER A 426 -6.21 -36.46 5.41
CA SER A 426 -6.46 -37.70 4.67
C SER A 426 -6.90 -37.38 3.23
N VAL A 427 -6.50 -38.23 2.29
CA VAL A 427 -6.87 -38.12 0.87
C VAL A 427 -8.41 -38.18 0.72
N GLU A 428 -9.08 -38.99 1.53
CA GLU A 428 -10.54 -39.09 1.53
C GLU A 428 -11.23 -37.77 1.92
N SER A 429 -10.70 -37.09 2.95
CA SER A 429 -11.20 -35.78 3.37
C SER A 429 -11.01 -34.72 2.29
N LEU A 430 -9.86 -34.74 1.61
CA LEU A 430 -9.61 -33.85 0.47
C LEU A 430 -10.57 -34.13 -0.68
N ARG A 431 -10.72 -35.41 -1.06
CA ARG A 431 -11.64 -35.79 -2.14
C ARG A 431 -13.06 -35.30 -1.86
N LYS A 432 -13.56 -35.47 -0.63
CA LYS A 432 -14.88 -34.97 -0.22
C LYS A 432 -14.97 -33.45 -0.27
N ALA A 433 -13.95 -32.72 0.18
CA ALA A 433 -13.95 -31.26 0.21
C ALA A 433 -13.80 -30.63 -1.18
N PHE A 434 -13.08 -31.29 -2.10
CA PHE A 434 -12.87 -30.80 -3.46
C PHE A 434 -13.88 -31.28 -4.49
N PHE A 435 -14.77 -32.22 -4.13
CA PHE A 435 -15.66 -32.85 -5.10
C PHE A 435 -16.58 -31.83 -5.77
N LEU A 436 -17.39 -31.11 -4.99
CA LEU A 436 -18.32 -30.12 -5.54
C LEU A 436 -17.59 -28.90 -6.14
N PRO A 437 -16.63 -28.22 -5.46
CA PRO A 437 -15.88 -27.14 -6.06
C PRO A 437 -15.13 -27.53 -7.33
N GLY A 438 -14.57 -28.74 -7.37
CA GLY A 438 -13.86 -29.25 -8.55
C GLY A 438 -14.79 -29.47 -9.75
N ILE A 439 -15.97 -30.06 -9.54
CA ILE A 439 -16.98 -30.21 -10.59
C ILE A 439 -17.38 -28.82 -11.13
N LEU A 440 -17.68 -27.87 -10.25
CA LEU A 440 -18.06 -26.52 -10.66
C LEU A 440 -16.96 -25.83 -11.49
N ALA A 441 -15.70 -26.00 -11.11
CA ALA A 441 -14.56 -25.48 -11.86
C ALA A 441 -14.43 -26.13 -13.26
N VAL A 442 -14.62 -27.45 -13.35
CA VAL A 442 -14.58 -28.17 -14.64
C VAL A 442 -15.75 -27.76 -15.52
N VAL A 443 -16.96 -27.65 -14.97
CA VAL A 443 -18.14 -27.17 -15.71
C VAL A 443 -17.91 -25.74 -16.20
N ALA A 444 -17.37 -24.85 -15.36
CA ALA A 444 -17.03 -23.50 -15.75
C ALA A 444 -16.00 -23.48 -16.89
N CYS A 445 -14.95 -24.29 -16.80
CA CYS A 445 -13.95 -24.43 -17.85
C CYS A 445 -14.59 -24.89 -19.18
N ALA A 446 -15.42 -25.92 -19.13
CA ALA A 446 -16.13 -26.44 -20.31
C ALA A 446 -17.09 -25.39 -20.92
N ALA A 447 -17.81 -24.65 -20.06
CA ALA A 447 -18.72 -23.58 -20.52
C ALA A 447 -17.95 -22.42 -21.18
N LEU A 448 -16.81 -22.01 -20.61
CA LEU A 448 -15.94 -20.97 -21.18
C LEU A 448 -15.40 -21.40 -22.56
N LEU A 449 -14.93 -22.64 -22.69
CA LEU A 449 -14.43 -23.19 -23.96
C LEU A 449 -15.57 -23.31 -25.00
N ALA A 450 -16.75 -23.79 -24.62
CA ALA A 450 -17.93 -23.84 -25.46
C ALA A 450 -18.41 -22.45 -25.90
N GLY A 451 -18.26 -21.43 -25.01
CA GLY A 451 -18.53 -20.03 -25.31
C GLY A 451 -17.49 -19.36 -26.22
N GLY A 452 -16.49 -20.12 -26.73
CA GLY A 452 -15.51 -19.63 -27.69
C GLY A 452 -14.23 -19.02 -27.06
N MET A 453 -14.08 -19.12 -25.74
CA MET A 453 -12.87 -18.63 -25.08
C MET A 453 -11.66 -19.51 -25.46
N ARG A 454 -10.60 -18.88 -26.01
CA ARG A 454 -9.38 -19.58 -26.46
C ARG A 454 -8.13 -19.18 -25.69
N ASN A 455 -8.19 -18.10 -24.89
CA ASN A 455 -7.05 -17.67 -24.10
C ASN A 455 -6.85 -18.62 -22.90
N PHE A 456 -5.72 -19.36 -22.90
CA PHE A 456 -5.40 -20.36 -21.89
C PHE A 456 -5.39 -19.77 -20.47
N TYR A 457 -4.65 -18.68 -20.27
CA TYR A 457 -4.50 -18.07 -18.95
C TYR A 457 -5.82 -17.57 -18.39
N THR A 458 -6.64 -16.93 -19.20
CA THR A 458 -7.95 -16.43 -18.78
C THR A 458 -8.91 -17.58 -18.45
N THR A 459 -8.93 -18.64 -19.27
CA THR A 459 -9.80 -19.81 -19.01
C THR A 459 -9.42 -20.49 -17.70
N VAL A 460 -8.13 -20.72 -17.45
CA VAL A 460 -7.65 -21.32 -16.21
C VAL A 460 -7.93 -20.38 -15.02
N CYS A 461 -7.64 -19.08 -15.14
CA CYS A 461 -7.88 -18.10 -14.10
C CYS A 461 -9.34 -18.06 -13.65
N LEU A 462 -10.28 -17.92 -14.59
CA LEU A 462 -11.72 -17.88 -14.30
C LEU A 462 -12.22 -19.21 -13.71
N SER A 463 -11.72 -20.35 -14.18
CA SER A 463 -12.06 -21.65 -13.61
C SER A 463 -11.56 -21.80 -12.18
N LEU A 464 -10.34 -21.31 -11.87
CA LEU A 464 -9.81 -21.23 -10.51
C LEU A 464 -10.62 -20.25 -9.63
N CYS A 465 -11.07 -19.12 -10.18
CA CYS A 465 -11.96 -18.20 -9.45
C CYS A 465 -13.25 -18.88 -9.03
N VAL A 466 -13.85 -19.72 -9.90
CA VAL A 466 -15.04 -20.52 -9.56
C VAL A 466 -14.71 -21.54 -8.47
N LEU A 467 -13.61 -22.27 -8.60
CA LEU A 467 -13.15 -23.24 -7.58
C LEU A 467 -13.01 -22.58 -6.20
N VAL A 468 -12.28 -21.46 -6.13
CA VAL A 468 -12.01 -20.79 -4.86
C VAL A 468 -13.29 -20.17 -4.28
N SER A 469 -14.13 -19.57 -5.11
CA SER A 469 -15.43 -19.04 -4.67
C SER A 469 -16.31 -20.15 -4.09
N ALA A 470 -16.40 -21.29 -4.76
CA ALA A 470 -17.19 -22.43 -4.32
C ALA A 470 -16.67 -22.97 -2.96
N THR A 471 -15.35 -23.09 -2.77
CA THR A 471 -14.78 -23.53 -1.50
C THR A 471 -15.08 -22.58 -0.35
N ILE A 472 -14.98 -21.26 -0.59
CA ILE A 472 -15.30 -20.23 0.42
C ILE A 472 -16.79 -20.25 0.77
N ILE A 473 -17.67 -20.28 -0.23
CA ILE A 473 -19.14 -20.30 -0.04
C ILE A 473 -19.55 -21.57 0.73
N GLU A 474 -19.01 -22.73 0.35
CA GLU A 474 -19.28 -24.00 1.02
C GLU A 474 -18.88 -23.97 2.49
N GLU A 475 -17.73 -23.41 2.83
CA GLU A 475 -17.28 -23.22 4.22
C GLU A 475 -18.21 -22.34 5.05
N PHE A 476 -18.65 -21.20 4.47
CA PHE A 476 -19.63 -20.34 5.12
C PHE A 476 -20.97 -21.04 5.31
N TYR A 477 -21.48 -21.70 4.25
CA TYR A 477 -22.77 -22.39 4.29
C TYR A 477 -22.80 -23.52 5.33
N LYS A 478 -21.80 -24.41 5.29
CA LYS A 478 -21.69 -25.54 6.25
C LYS A 478 -21.63 -25.06 7.69
N ALA A 479 -20.75 -24.12 7.99
CA ALA A 479 -20.56 -23.64 9.36
C ALA A 479 -21.78 -22.85 9.87
N THR A 480 -22.43 -22.06 9.01
CA THR A 480 -23.65 -21.31 9.34
C THR A 480 -24.82 -22.26 9.59
N SER A 481 -25.01 -23.27 8.71
CA SER A 481 -26.10 -24.27 8.86
C SER A 481 -25.96 -25.08 10.13
N ILE A 482 -24.74 -25.53 10.48
CA ILE A 482 -24.45 -26.21 11.75
C ILE A 482 -24.79 -25.32 12.95
N ARG A 483 -24.37 -24.04 12.90
CA ARG A 483 -24.69 -23.09 13.95
C ARG A 483 -26.19 -22.84 14.08
N ALA A 484 -26.87 -22.58 12.98
CA ALA A 484 -28.30 -22.33 12.96
C ALA A 484 -29.09 -23.49 13.58
N ARG A 485 -28.73 -24.76 13.24
CA ARG A 485 -29.33 -25.98 13.82
C ARG A 485 -29.08 -26.10 15.33
N ASN A 486 -27.84 -25.79 15.78
CA ASN A 486 -27.46 -25.96 17.17
C ASN A 486 -28.00 -24.87 18.11
N THR A 487 -28.28 -23.67 17.59
CA THR A 487 -28.71 -22.50 18.37
C THR A 487 -30.15 -22.10 18.15
N GLY A 488 -30.86 -22.67 17.14
CA GLY A 488 -32.18 -22.21 16.71
C GLY A 488 -32.20 -20.82 16.04
N GLU A 489 -31.01 -20.21 15.79
CA GLU A 489 -30.93 -18.91 15.14
C GLU A 489 -31.35 -19.02 13.67
N ASN A 490 -31.97 -17.92 13.14
CA ASN A 490 -32.18 -17.79 11.70
C ASN A 490 -30.83 -17.80 10.97
N PHE A 491 -30.79 -18.32 9.74
CA PHE A 491 -29.55 -18.48 8.96
C PHE A 491 -28.73 -17.20 8.87
N PHE A 492 -29.33 -16.04 8.60
CA PHE A 492 -28.61 -14.76 8.48
C PHE A 492 -28.06 -14.25 9.83
N ILE A 493 -28.82 -14.48 10.91
CA ILE A 493 -28.36 -14.17 12.27
C ILE A 493 -27.21 -15.11 12.65
N ALA A 494 -27.31 -16.39 12.33
CA ALA A 494 -26.27 -17.38 12.55
C ALA A 494 -24.99 -17.03 11.77
N LEU A 495 -25.11 -16.58 10.50
CA LEU A 495 -24.00 -16.13 9.66
C LEU A 495 -23.28 -14.93 10.28
N THR A 496 -24.03 -13.91 10.68
CA THR A 496 -23.48 -12.71 11.31
C THR A 496 -22.78 -13.05 12.63
N ASN A 497 -23.44 -13.82 13.50
CA ASN A 497 -22.88 -14.22 14.77
C ASN A 497 -21.67 -15.15 14.62
N LEU A 498 -21.66 -16.05 13.63
CA LEU A 498 -20.52 -16.91 13.30
C LEU A 498 -19.32 -16.05 12.90
N THR A 499 -19.54 -15.09 12.00
CA THR A 499 -18.50 -14.18 11.51
C THR A 499 -17.95 -13.31 12.65
N LEU A 500 -18.81 -12.69 13.45
CA LEU A 500 -18.41 -11.84 14.58
C LEU A 500 -17.72 -12.60 15.73
N LYS A 501 -18.03 -13.88 15.93
CA LYS A 501 -17.35 -14.72 16.95
C LYS A 501 -15.98 -15.23 16.46
N ASN A 502 -15.80 -15.41 15.15
CA ASN A 502 -14.57 -15.95 14.56
C ASN A 502 -14.01 -15.01 13.47
N LYS A 503 -13.93 -13.72 13.78
CA LYS A 503 -13.57 -12.63 12.85
C LYS A 503 -12.33 -12.89 12.02
N ARG A 504 -11.27 -13.47 12.63
CA ARG A 504 -10.00 -13.75 11.95
C ARG A 504 -10.17 -14.76 10.82
N ARG A 505 -10.97 -15.81 11.04
CA ARG A 505 -11.21 -16.86 10.03
C ARG A 505 -12.12 -16.33 8.92
N TYR A 506 -13.29 -15.84 9.30
CA TYR A 506 -14.31 -15.44 8.31
C TYR A 506 -13.99 -14.09 7.65
N GLY A 507 -13.38 -13.15 8.38
CA GLY A 507 -12.83 -11.93 7.79
C GLY A 507 -11.75 -12.25 6.76
N GLY A 508 -10.85 -13.21 7.04
CA GLY A 508 -9.87 -13.72 6.09
C GLY A 508 -10.50 -14.33 4.83
N TYR A 509 -11.58 -15.10 4.97
CA TYR A 509 -12.32 -15.62 3.81
C TYR A 509 -12.97 -14.52 2.97
N ILE A 510 -13.49 -13.46 3.60
CA ILE A 510 -14.00 -12.29 2.88
C ILE A 510 -12.87 -11.59 2.11
N VAL A 511 -11.68 -11.43 2.74
CA VAL A 511 -10.49 -10.90 2.05
C VAL A 511 -10.13 -11.76 0.84
N HIS A 512 -10.06 -13.07 1.00
CA HIS A 512 -9.75 -14.00 -0.10
C HIS A 512 -10.80 -13.92 -1.22
N PHE A 513 -12.09 -13.79 -0.88
CA PHE A 513 -13.13 -13.59 -1.89
C PHE A 513 -12.95 -12.27 -2.65
N GLY A 514 -12.56 -11.18 -1.97
CA GLY A 514 -12.16 -9.93 -2.60
C GLY A 514 -11.00 -10.11 -3.59
N ILE A 515 -9.98 -10.87 -3.23
CA ILE A 515 -8.85 -11.22 -4.13
C ILE A 515 -9.35 -12.01 -5.36
N VAL A 516 -10.25 -12.98 -5.17
CA VAL A 516 -10.86 -13.71 -6.30
C VAL A 516 -11.55 -12.75 -7.29
N LEU A 517 -12.31 -11.80 -6.78
CA LEU A 517 -12.98 -10.79 -7.62
C LEU A 517 -11.98 -9.90 -8.36
N ILE A 518 -10.85 -9.54 -7.73
CA ILE A 518 -9.76 -8.83 -8.41
C ILE A 518 -9.22 -9.69 -9.55
N PHE A 519 -8.98 -10.99 -9.36
CA PHE A 519 -8.52 -11.89 -10.44
C PHE A 519 -9.53 -12.02 -11.57
N VAL A 520 -10.85 -12.02 -11.28
CA VAL A 520 -11.90 -11.92 -12.32
C VAL A 520 -11.71 -10.64 -13.13
N GLY A 521 -11.50 -9.50 -12.46
CA GLY A 521 -11.28 -8.22 -13.15
C GLY A 521 -10.00 -8.21 -13.99
N LEU A 522 -8.89 -8.71 -13.45
CA LEU A 522 -7.59 -8.79 -14.16
C LEU A 522 -7.68 -9.68 -15.42
N SER A 523 -8.50 -10.74 -15.39
CA SER A 523 -8.68 -11.64 -16.52
C SER A 523 -9.35 -10.96 -17.72
N GLY A 524 -10.08 -9.86 -17.50
CA GLY A 524 -10.72 -9.05 -18.54
C GLY A 524 -9.75 -8.40 -19.51
N ASN A 525 -8.52 -8.13 -19.06
CA ASN A 525 -7.49 -7.44 -19.85
C ASN A 525 -7.14 -8.17 -21.17
N ALA A 526 -7.34 -9.49 -21.23
CA ALA A 526 -7.14 -10.27 -22.44
C ALA A 526 -8.16 -9.96 -23.59
N PHE A 527 -9.22 -9.22 -23.30
CA PHE A 527 -10.30 -8.90 -24.21
C PHE A 527 -10.46 -7.42 -24.48
N ASN A 528 -9.51 -6.60 -24.04
CA ASN A 528 -9.50 -5.18 -24.28
C ASN A 528 -9.55 -4.91 -25.80
N ARG A 529 -10.34 -3.92 -26.19
CA ARG A 529 -10.42 -3.42 -27.56
C ARG A 529 -10.13 -1.95 -27.55
N GLU A 530 -9.47 -1.47 -28.60
CA GLU A 530 -9.25 -0.04 -28.77
C GLU A 530 -9.55 0.37 -30.21
N ALA A 531 -9.95 1.63 -30.36
CA ALA A 531 -10.11 2.28 -31.64
C ALA A 531 -9.70 3.75 -31.49
N THR A 532 -9.02 4.28 -32.51
CA THR A 532 -8.65 5.69 -32.58
C THR A 532 -9.12 6.24 -33.93
N GLN A 533 -9.79 7.38 -33.90
CA GLN A 533 -10.27 8.03 -35.12
C GLN A 533 -10.20 9.55 -34.97
N THR A 534 -9.78 10.22 -36.04
CA THR A 534 -9.88 11.68 -36.16
C THR A 534 -11.25 12.02 -36.74
N MET A 535 -12.07 12.74 -35.98
CA MET A 535 -13.49 12.98 -36.24
C MET A 535 -13.79 14.47 -36.34
N ALA A 536 -14.67 14.83 -37.25
CA ALA A 536 -15.32 16.14 -37.26
C ALA A 536 -16.70 16.05 -36.56
N PRO A 537 -17.29 17.16 -36.10
CA PRO A 537 -18.66 17.17 -35.60
C PRO A 537 -19.63 16.57 -36.62
N GLY A 538 -20.42 15.58 -36.22
CA GLY A 538 -21.29 14.79 -37.06
C GLY A 538 -20.77 13.40 -37.39
N ASP A 539 -19.45 13.16 -37.33
CA ASP A 539 -18.84 11.86 -37.60
C ASP A 539 -19.13 10.83 -36.50
N GLU A 540 -19.10 9.55 -36.88
CA GLU A 540 -19.37 8.41 -36.02
C GLU A 540 -18.20 7.42 -36.04
N MET A 541 -17.77 6.97 -34.84
CA MET A 541 -16.78 5.91 -34.66
C MET A 541 -17.45 4.67 -34.07
N LYS A 542 -17.12 3.49 -34.57
CA LYS A 542 -17.63 2.21 -34.07
C LYS A 542 -16.53 1.44 -33.32
N ILE A 543 -16.88 0.89 -32.14
CA ILE A 543 -16.01 0.03 -31.36
C ILE A 543 -16.87 -1.07 -30.71
N GLY A 544 -16.69 -2.32 -31.14
CA GLY A 544 -17.54 -3.45 -30.70
C GLY A 544 -19.02 -3.16 -30.94
N ASP A 545 -19.86 -3.28 -29.90
CA ASP A 545 -21.29 -3.02 -29.92
C ASP A 545 -21.66 -1.54 -29.73
N TYR A 546 -20.62 -0.67 -29.56
CA TYR A 546 -20.80 0.75 -29.32
C TYR A 546 -20.56 1.57 -30.57
N SER A 547 -21.33 2.64 -30.73
CA SER A 547 -21.02 3.73 -31.62
C SER A 547 -20.96 5.06 -30.86
N LEU A 548 -20.00 5.89 -31.21
CA LEU A 548 -19.73 7.20 -30.65
C LEU A 548 -19.85 8.25 -31.71
N LYS A 549 -20.85 9.14 -31.60
CA LYS A 549 -21.04 10.25 -32.51
C LYS A 549 -20.51 11.52 -31.89
N LEU A 550 -19.58 12.18 -32.55
CA LEU A 550 -19.09 13.49 -32.10
C LEU A 550 -20.14 14.55 -32.45
N THR A 551 -20.73 15.16 -31.43
CA THR A 551 -21.79 16.15 -31.60
C THR A 551 -21.29 17.58 -31.50
N ASP A 552 -20.36 17.85 -30.59
CA ASP A 552 -19.88 19.22 -30.34
C ASP A 552 -18.46 19.22 -29.75
N TYR A 553 -17.80 20.35 -29.83
CA TYR A 553 -16.56 20.65 -29.12
C TYR A 553 -16.67 22.05 -28.51
N LYS A 554 -16.21 22.19 -27.29
CA LYS A 554 -16.17 23.48 -26.60
C LYS A 554 -14.83 23.66 -25.92
N GLU A 555 -14.37 24.90 -25.95
CA GLU A 555 -13.25 25.33 -25.11
C GLU A 555 -13.78 26.16 -23.96
N VAL A 556 -13.29 25.86 -22.76
CA VAL A 556 -13.74 26.50 -21.51
C VAL A 556 -12.53 26.95 -20.73
N GLU A 557 -12.55 28.19 -20.29
CA GLU A 557 -11.50 28.77 -19.47
C GLU A 557 -11.90 28.79 -18.00
N THR A 558 -10.97 28.39 -17.13
CA THR A 558 -11.07 28.47 -15.67
C THR A 558 -9.91 29.32 -15.13
N PRO A 559 -9.93 29.74 -13.87
CA PRO A 559 -8.78 30.43 -13.29
C PRO A 559 -7.47 29.64 -13.39
N ASN A 560 -7.53 28.32 -13.18
CA ASN A 560 -6.35 27.45 -13.08
C ASN A 560 -5.92 26.81 -14.40
N TYR A 561 -6.85 26.52 -15.35
CA TYR A 561 -6.57 25.88 -16.63
C TYR A 561 -7.61 26.23 -17.70
N VAL A 562 -7.22 26.08 -18.96
CA VAL A 562 -8.11 26.06 -20.13
C VAL A 562 -8.31 24.60 -20.55
N TYR A 563 -9.53 24.20 -20.90
CA TYR A 563 -9.76 22.84 -21.38
C TYR A 563 -10.67 22.77 -22.59
N GLY A 564 -10.28 21.90 -23.52
CA GLY A 564 -11.15 21.49 -24.61
C GLY A 564 -11.94 20.25 -24.20
N VAL A 565 -13.25 20.25 -24.40
CA VAL A 565 -14.15 19.13 -24.15
C VAL A 565 -14.88 18.73 -25.43
N THR A 566 -14.84 17.44 -25.75
CA THR A 566 -15.62 16.86 -26.84
C THR A 566 -16.87 16.20 -26.28
N TYR A 567 -18.00 16.39 -26.99
CA TYR A 567 -19.28 15.76 -26.63
C TYR A 567 -19.50 14.59 -27.58
N LEU A 568 -19.46 13.37 -27.03
CA LEU A 568 -19.62 12.12 -27.77
C LEU A 568 -20.89 11.43 -27.33
N ASP A 569 -21.90 11.40 -28.18
CA ASP A 569 -23.09 10.64 -27.90
C ASP A 569 -22.83 9.15 -28.13
N ALA A 570 -22.86 8.40 -27.02
CA ALA A 570 -22.59 6.98 -27.00
C ALA A 570 -23.92 6.18 -27.19
N TYR A 571 -23.90 5.24 -28.11
CA TYR A 571 -24.99 4.31 -28.38
C TYR A 571 -24.48 2.89 -28.21
N LYS A 572 -25.37 1.98 -27.77
CA LYS A 572 -25.13 0.53 -27.76
C LYS A 572 -26.27 -0.17 -28.52
N ASN A 573 -25.93 -0.92 -29.57
CA ASN A 573 -26.89 -1.55 -30.43
C ASN A 573 -28.02 -0.59 -30.92
N GLY A 574 -27.64 0.64 -31.28
CA GLY A 574 -28.56 1.69 -31.76
C GLY A 574 -29.33 2.44 -30.66
N LYS A 575 -29.25 2.04 -29.40
CA LYS A 575 -29.90 2.75 -28.29
C LYS A 575 -28.93 3.77 -27.64
N PHE A 576 -29.38 5.00 -27.48
CA PHE A 576 -28.64 6.03 -26.77
C PHE A 576 -28.40 5.64 -25.31
N LEU A 577 -27.17 5.79 -24.84
CA LEU A 577 -26.78 5.53 -23.47
C LEU A 577 -26.60 6.84 -22.69
N ARG A 578 -25.65 7.64 -23.13
CA ARG A 578 -25.29 8.93 -22.54
C ARG A 578 -24.33 9.70 -23.43
N THR A 579 -24.20 10.99 -23.18
CA THR A 579 -23.12 11.80 -23.75
C THR A 579 -21.87 11.66 -22.91
N MET A 580 -20.78 11.19 -23.52
CA MET A 580 -19.45 11.12 -22.95
C MET A 580 -18.74 12.46 -23.16
N LYS A 581 -17.94 12.90 -22.17
CA LYS A 581 -17.28 14.22 -22.20
C LYS A 581 -15.80 14.06 -21.80
N PRO A 582 -14.95 13.51 -22.65
CA PRO A 582 -13.52 13.51 -22.39
C PRO A 582 -12.94 14.92 -22.62
N GLU A 583 -11.99 15.30 -21.75
CA GLU A 583 -11.40 16.63 -21.72
C GLU A 583 -9.88 16.56 -21.90
N LYS A 584 -9.31 17.61 -22.48
CA LYS A 584 -7.88 17.87 -22.45
C LYS A 584 -7.64 19.22 -21.82
N ARG A 585 -6.91 19.23 -20.72
CA ARG A 585 -6.66 20.43 -19.90
C ARG A 585 -5.26 20.93 -20.11
N PHE A 586 -5.12 22.25 -20.24
CA PHE A 586 -3.86 22.98 -20.35
C PHE A 586 -3.76 23.93 -19.16
N TYR A 587 -2.80 23.69 -18.29
CA TYR A 587 -2.66 24.43 -17.04
C TYR A 587 -1.93 25.75 -17.28
N LYS A 588 -2.44 26.84 -16.67
CA LYS A 588 -1.88 28.18 -16.81
C LYS A 588 -0.57 28.35 -16.04
N ALA A 589 -0.48 27.70 -14.87
CA ALA A 589 0.73 27.63 -14.07
C ALA A 589 1.55 26.39 -14.44
N GLY A 590 2.89 26.51 -14.39
CA GLY A 590 3.81 25.48 -14.83
C GLY A 590 4.17 25.59 -16.31
N GLU A 591 4.89 24.58 -16.83
CA GLU A 591 5.43 24.56 -18.20
C GLU A 591 4.36 24.20 -19.26
N GLN A 592 3.15 24.72 -19.16
CA GLN A 592 2.01 24.43 -20.05
C GLN A 592 1.72 22.94 -20.25
N GLN A 593 1.95 22.15 -19.21
CA GLN A 593 1.68 20.73 -19.25
C GLN A 593 0.18 20.47 -19.46
N SER A 594 -0.12 19.52 -20.33
CA SER A 594 -1.50 19.09 -20.55
C SER A 594 -1.81 17.77 -19.81
N THR A 595 -3.04 17.64 -19.33
CA THR A 595 -3.57 16.36 -18.83
C THR A 595 -4.80 15.96 -19.62
N THR A 596 -5.08 14.68 -19.59
CA THR A 596 -6.25 14.08 -20.22
C THR A 596 -7.22 13.64 -19.15
N GLU A 597 -8.43 14.16 -19.17
CA GLU A 597 -9.52 13.67 -18.30
C GLU A 597 -10.42 12.76 -19.11
N VAL A 598 -10.44 11.52 -18.75
CA VAL A 598 -11.20 10.49 -19.47
C VAL A 598 -12.68 10.55 -19.12
N SER A 599 -13.54 10.18 -20.06
CA SER A 599 -14.95 9.93 -19.76
C SER A 599 -15.24 8.43 -19.74
N LEU A 600 -15.90 7.96 -18.66
CA LEU A 600 -16.14 6.56 -18.39
C LEU A 600 -17.63 6.26 -18.33
N TYR A 601 -18.04 5.16 -18.97
CA TYR A 601 -19.33 4.50 -18.74
C TYR A 601 -19.06 3.08 -18.24
N SER A 602 -19.21 2.87 -16.94
CA SER A 602 -18.86 1.62 -16.26
C SER A 602 -20.09 0.73 -16.04
N THR A 603 -19.95 -0.54 -16.36
CA THR A 603 -20.92 -1.60 -16.06
C THR A 603 -20.17 -2.81 -15.45
N PRO A 604 -20.87 -3.74 -14.78
CA PRO A 604 -20.23 -4.97 -14.33
C PRO A 604 -19.64 -5.85 -15.44
N LYS A 605 -20.09 -5.66 -16.69
CA LYS A 605 -19.59 -6.40 -17.84
C LYS A 605 -18.34 -5.77 -18.43
N GLU A 606 -18.37 -4.45 -18.65
CA GLU A 606 -17.31 -3.73 -19.34
C GLU A 606 -17.38 -2.22 -19.08
N ASP A 607 -16.26 -1.55 -19.21
CA ASP A 607 -16.14 -0.11 -19.23
C ASP A 607 -16.00 0.37 -20.68
N LEU A 608 -16.82 1.34 -21.09
CA LEU A 608 -16.55 2.19 -22.25
C LEU A 608 -15.75 3.39 -21.76
N TYR A 609 -14.52 3.52 -22.25
CA TYR A 609 -13.53 4.50 -21.83
C TYR A 609 -13.18 5.37 -23.04
N THR A 610 -13.37 6.68 -22.97
CA THR A 610 -13.11 7.61 -24.06
C THR A 610 -12.10 8.67 -23.67
N VAL A 611 -11.24 9.00 -24.62
CA VAL A 611 -10.12 9.94 -24.47
C VAL A 611 -10.17 10.95 -25.60
N PHE A 612 -9.92 12.20 -25.29
CA PHE A 612 -9.67 13.27 -26.25
C PHE A 612 -8.16 13.56 -26.29
N ASN A 613 -7.50 13.18 -27.39
CA ASN A 613 -6.06 13.37 -27.56
C ASN A 613 -5.68 14.78 -28.01
N GLY A 614 -6.58 15.49 -28.70
CA GLY A 614 -6.36 16.86 -29.17
C GLY A 614 -7.06 17.15 -30.49
N GLY A 615 -7.05 18.41 -30.89
CA GLY A 615 -7.55 18.87 -32.18
C GLY A 615 -6.46 18.88 -33.27
N SER A 616 -6.86 18.76 -34.54
CA SER A 616 -5.99 18.98 -35.69
C SER A 616 -5.57 20.47 -35.77
N SER A 617 -4.49 20.75 -36.48
CA SER A 617 -3.96 22.11 -36.65
C SER A 617 -4.92 23.10 -37.30
N ASP A 618 -5.92 22.59 -38.05
CA ASP A 618 -6.97 23.40 -38.70
C ASP A 618 -8.19 23.63 -37.76
N GLY A 619 -8.19 23.06 -36.53
CA GLY A 619 -9.25 23.22 -35.55
C GLY A 619 -10.61 22.57 -35.93
N ARG A 620 -10.65 21.77 -37.01
CA ARG A 620 -11.90 21.20 -37.55
C ARG A 620 -12.10 19.72 -37.18
N LYS A 621 -11.03 19.04 -36.81
CA LYS A 621 -11.08 17.61 -36.50
C LYS A 621 -10.43 17.33 -35.12
N TYR A 622 -10.92 16.33 -34.47
CA TYR A 622 -10.55 15.96 -33.09
C TYR A 622 -10.17 14.49 -33.03
N GLU A 623 -9.01 14.20 -32.47
CA GLU A 623 -8.59 12.80 -32.29
C GLU A 623 -9.21 12.22 -31.04
N ILE A 624 -10.08 11.24 -31.26
CA ILE A 624 -10.78 10.50 -30.21
C ILE A 624 -10.23 9.08 -30.16
N LYS A 625 -9.85 8.65 -28.95
CA LYS A 625 -9.48 7.28 -28.66
C LYS A 625 -10.53 6.67 -27.74
N ALA A 626 -10.98 5.46 -28.05
CA ALA A 626 -11.93 4.72 -27.24
C ALA A 626 -11.39 3.34 -26.89
N HIS A 627 -11.68 2.88 -25.67
CA HIS A 627 -11.37 1.53 -25.20
C HIS A 627 -12.65 0.86 -24.70
N ILE A 628 -12.76 -0.43 -24.91
CA ILE A 628 -13.67 -1.32 -24.19
C ILE A 628 -12.81 -2.19 -23.28
N ASN A 629 -12.97 -2.01 -21.97
CA ASN A 629 -12.22 -2.74 -20.95
C ASN A 629 -13.16 -3.67 -20.18
N PRO A 630 -13.24 -4.97 -20.54
CA PRO A 630 -14.13 -5.92 -19.88
C PRO A 630 -13.72 -6.18 -18.44
N LEU A 631 -14.71 -6.40 -17.57
CA LEU A 631 -14.58 -6.84 -16.18
C LEU A 631 -13.80 -5.91 -15.22
N VAL A 632 -13.36 -4.74 -15.63
CA VAL A 632 -12.59 -3.82 -14.78
C VAL A 632 -13.35 -3.43 -13.50
N PHE A 633 -14.67 -3.33 -13.55
CA PHE A 633 -15.52 -3.11 -12.37
C PHE A 633 -15.16 -4.06 -11.22
N TRP A 634 -14.85 -5.33 -11.50
CA TRP A 634 -14.57 -6.35 -10.49
C TRP A 634 -13.23 -6.13 -9.78
N VAL A 635 -12.28 -5.42 -10.39
CA VAL A 635 -11.04 -5.00 -9.70
C VAL A 635 -11.40 -4.08 -8.53
N TRP A 636 -12.22 -3.06 -8.78
CA TRP A 636 -12.60 -2.06 -7.78
C TRP A 636 -13.53 -2.64 -6.72
N PHE A 637 -14.50 -3.43 -7.14
CA PHE A 637 -15.43 -4.10 -6.23
C PHE A 637 -14.73 -5.14 -5.36
N GLY A 638 -13.83 -5.94 -5.93
CA GLY A 638 -13.02 -6.91 -5.20
C GLY A 638 -12.11 -6.24 -4.16
N ALA A 639 -11.52 -5.09 -4.50
CA ALA A 639 -10.75 -4.28 -3.56
C ALA A 639 -11.62 -3.78 -2.39
N ALA A 640 -12.84 -3.30 -2.65
CA ALA A 640 -13.76 -2.89 -1.60
C ALA A 640 -14.13 -4.06 -0.67
N VAL A 641 -14.35 -5.26 -1.22
CA VAL A 641 -14.60 -6.49 -0.46
C VAL A 641 -13.38 -6.88 0.39
N MET A 642 -12.16 -6.78 -0.16
CA MET A 642 -10.91 -7.03 0.56
C MET A 642 -10.75 -6.06 1.76
N VAL A 643 -10.98 -4.77 1.54
CA VAL A 643 -10.96 -3.74 2.59
C VAL A 643 -11.99 -4.06 3.67
N PHE A 644 -13.22 -4.36 3.30
CA PHE A 644 -14.29 -4.74 4.23
C PHE A 644 -13.92 -5.98 5.07
N GLY A 645 -13.41 -7.04 4.44
CA GLY A 645 -12.96 -8.26 5.13
C GLY A 645 -11.85 -7.98 6.14
N THR A 646 -10.92 -7.07 5.80
CA THR A 646 -9.86 -6.64 6.71
C THR A 646 -10.40 -5.87 7.91
N PHE A 647 -11.38 -4.97 7.70
CA PHE A 647 -12.07 -4.30 8.81
C PHE A 647 -12.78 -5.29 9.72
N VAL A 648 -13.46 -6.28 9.17
CA VAL A 648 -14.07 -7.36 9.98
C VAL A 648 -13.02 -8.06 10.85
N THR A 649 -11.83 -8.33 10.31
CA THR A 649 -10.71 -8.94 11.04
C THR A 649 -10.16 -8.04 12.16
N LEU A 650 -10.16 -6.73 11.96
CA LEU A 650 -9.65 -5.72 12.90
C LEU A 650 -10.62 -5.41 14.06
N LEU A 651 -11.91 -5.74 13.95
CA LEU A 651 -12.89 -5.47 15.00
C LEU A 651 -12.41 -6.02 16.35
N PRO A 652 -12.53 -5.27 17.46
CA PRO A 652 -12.08 -5.71 18.77
C PRO A 652 -12.86 -6.93 19.27
N ASP A 653 -12.19 -7.87 19.92
CA ASP A 653 -12.85 -8.98 20.58
C ASP A 653 -13.59 -8.49 21.84
N ARG A 654 -14.89 -8.69 21.92
CA ARG A 654 -15.72 -8.25 23.07
C ARG A 654 -15.26 -8.83 24.41
N ARG A 655 -14.45 -9.90 24.41
CA ARG A 655 -13.91 -10.56 25.62
C ARG A 655 -12.57 -10.00 26.09
N GLY A 656 -11.92 -9.12 25.36
CA GLY A 656 -10.60 -8.57 25.72
C GLY A 656 -10.61 -7.23 26.45
N ALA A 657 -11.78 -6.63 26.68
CA ALA A 657 -11.85 -5.31 27.29
C ALA A 657 -11.67 -5.30 28.83
N PHE A 658 -11.82 -6.46 29.52
CA PHE A 658 -11.71 -6.55 30.97
C PHE A 658 -11.10 -7.88 31.42
N THR A 659 -9.86 -8.14 31.13
CA THR A 659 -9.00 -8.97 31.95
C THR A 659 -7.85 -8.10 32.43
N VAL A 660 -8.06 -7.45 33.55
CA VAL A 660 -7.00 -7.07 34.46
C VAL A 660 -6.27 -8.39 34.80
N PRO A 661 -4.94 -8.51 34.63
CA PRO A 661 -4.27 -9.73 35.06
C PRO A 661 -4.48 -9.89 36.56
N GLU A 662 -4.95 -11.05 36.98
CA GLU A 662 -5.12 -11.45 38.39
C GLU A 662 -3.79 -11.52 39.20
N LEU A 663 -2.73 -10.91 38.70
CA LEU A 663 -1.42 -10.85 39.34
C LEU A 663 -1.33 -9.84 40.52
N SER A 664 -2.39 -9.03 40.72
CA SER A 664 -2.42 -8.11 41.86
C SER A 664 -2.99 -8.67 43.15
N LEU A 665 -3.78 -9.75 43.08
CA LEU A 665 -4.43 -10.34 44.27
C LEU A 665 -3.55 -11.35 45.01
N SER A 666 -2.63 -12.02 44.31
CA SER A 666 -1.68 -12.94 45.00
C SER A 666 -0.54 -12.17 45.70
N HIS A 667 -0.15 -11.00 45.18
CA HIS A 667 0.89 -10.19 45.83
C HIS A 667 0.38 -9.40 47.04
N SER A 668 -0.88 -8.95 47.02
CA SER A 668 -1.48 -8.30 48.17
C SER A 668 -1.75 -9.30 49.33
N ARG A 669 -2.17 -10.52 49.03
CA ARG A 669 -2.32 -11.58 50.06
C ARG A 669 -0.98 -12.01 50.64
N ALA A 670 0.08 -12.13 49.83
CA ALA A 670 1.41 -12.42 50.33
C ALA A 670 2.02 -11.30 51.20
N LEU A 671 1.67 -10.02 50.93
CA LEU A 671 2.07 -8.90 51.75
C LEU A 671 1.24 -8.78 53.05
N GLU A 672 -0.03 -9.14 53.04
CA GLU A 672 -0.84 -9.24 54.25
C GLU A 672 -0.41 -10.39 55.18
N GLU A 673 -0.03 -11.54 54.63
CA GLU A 673 0.53 -12.65 55.40
C GLU A 673 1.91 -12.37 55.99
N LEU A 674 2.71 -11.49 55.32
CA LEU A 674 4.01 -11.05 55.85
C LEU A 674 3.90 -9.90 56.90
N SER A 675 2.77 -9.22 56.94
CA SER A 675 2.51 -8.17 57.96
C SER A 675 1.89 -8.69 59.25
N GLN A 676 1.45 -9.97 59.25
CA GLN A 676 0.88 -10.63 60.43
C GLN A 676 1.84 -11.63 61.09
N LYS A 677 3.10 -11.71 60.64
CA LYS A 677 4.22 -12.35 61.32
C LYS A 677 5.26 -11.30 61.77
#